data_03a618a3424dcbf2741b7bf5ca93f196
#
_entry.id   03a618a3424dcbf2741b7bf5ca93f196
#
_cell.length_a   1.000
_cell.length_b   1.000
_cell.length_c   1.000
_cell.angle_alpha   90.00
_cell.angle_beta   90.00
_cell.angle_gamma   90.00
#
_symmetry.space_group_name_H-M   'P 1'
#
loop_
_entity.id
_entity.type
_entity.pdbx_description
1 polymer ?
#
loop_
_entity_poly.entity_id
_entity_poly.type
_entity_poly.pdbx_seq_one_letter_code
_entity_poly.pdbx_strand_id
1 'polypeptide(L)'
;MVVCPAVKLSGVVISIMLAVIAPTTLTGESTVVDKITDALEGDLPLGDRVNMVFSGTTVSAGGGVGVVTATGAQTELGHINQMMAGIEKHRTPLLVQMDKLGKAIFAIILAMMVALFIFSLALRDIPMGELLLSLISLAVAAVPEGLPAIISIILSLGVQTMARKRAIIRKLPTVETLGAMTVVCSDKTGTLTMNEMTVKAIITADCCYRVEGDSYEPQGRIFLEGSDEPVQVQPGTVLETWLRTIDLCNDSQLTQDERGLWGITGGPTEGALKVLAAKAQLPAVEARLVAKIPFDSQYKYMSTLQHIDGNARVLITGAPDVIFAMCREQMSRHGAVPFEAQYWEEEMARFARQGLRMVAAACKPASLDATTLNHEDLQEGLIFLGIAGMMDPPRPEAIDAIHACQTAGIRVKMITGDHPQTAMSIGQMLGITNSSQAMTGYQLEHMDDAALAKAAVEYDIFARTSPEHKLRLVKALQDNGEVVGMTGDGVNDAPALRQADVGIAMGIKGTEVTKEAADMVLTDDNFATIASSVKEGRRVYDNLKKTILFIMPTNLAQGLLIIIALLAGNIIPLTPVLILWMNMATSATLSFGLAFEAAERNVMNRPPRKTGQHVMDGFAVWRVAFVGSMIAIAAFILEAWLAPRGHSPEFIRTVLLQMLVTAQWVYMINCRSSDSFSLSMGLLRNKGIWLVTGVLLLMQLVIIYVPLMQSMFGTEALPLRYWFVTLVIGVAMFLVVEVEKRLTRRFRKTA
;
A
#
# COMPACT_ATOMS: atom_id res chain seq x y z
N MET A 1 -23.60 16.75 14.12
CA MET A 1 -24.51 17.02 15.24
C MET A 1 -24.52 15.74 16.05
N VAL A 2 -24.08 15.76 17.30
CA VAL A 2 -24.14 14.57 18.17
C VAL A 2 -25.41 14.68 18.98
N VAL A 3 -26.22 13.64 18.94
CA VAL A 3 -27.51 13.60 19.64
C VAL A 3 -27.42 12.51 20.69
N CYS A 4 -27.57 12.86 21.96
CA CYS A 4 -27.60 11.91 23.07
C CYS A 4 -29.02 11.62 23.47
N PRO A 5 -29.44 10.38 23.70
CA PRO A 5 -30.69 10.10 24.38
C PRO A 5 -30.60 10.50 25.84
N ALA A 6 -31.68 11.08 26.27
CA ALA A 6 -31.90 11.78 27.52
C ALA A 6 -31.06 11.40 28.74
N VAL A 7 -30.26 12.34 29.18
CA VAL A 7 -30.00 12.49 30.59
C VAL A 7 -31.35 12.87 31.24
N LYS A 8 -31.77 12.19 32.31
CA LYS A 8 -32.89 12.59 33.14
C LYS A 8 -32.63 13.99 33.70
N LEU A 9 -32.95 15.02 32.94
CA LEU A 9 -33.24 16.32 33.50
C LEU A 9 -34.68 16.22 34.03
N SER A 10 -34.83 16.38 35.31
CA SER A 10 -36.07 16.36 36.10
C SER A 10 -37.35 16.57 35.26
N GLY A 11 -38.07 15.51 35.00
CA GLY A 11 -39.48 15.58 34.59
C GLY A 11 -39.81 15.45 33.12
N VAL A 12 -38.86 15.28 32.18
CA VAL A 12 -39.16 15.05 30.76
C VAL A 12 -38.67 13.65 30.36
N VAL A 13 -39.59 12.72 30.21
CA VAL A 13 -39.30 11.40 29.60
C VAL A 13 -39.32 11.62 28.09
N ILE A 14 -38.16 11.59 27.43
CA ILE A 14 -38.08 11.59 25.98
C ILE A 14 -38.14 10.12 25.54
N SER A 15 -39.28 9.75 24.96
CA SER A 15 -39.42 8.43 24.32
C SER A 15 -38.68 8.45 23.01
N ILE A 16 -37.65 7.63 22.87
CA ILE A 16 -37.00 7.35 21.57
C ILE A 16 -37.68 6.14 20.96
N MET A 17 -38.31 6.29 19.80
CA MET A 17 -38.59 5.15 18.95
C MET A 17 -37.25 4.72 18.33
N LEU A 18 -36.98 3.42 18.35
CA LEU A 18 -35.71 2.83 17.88
C LEU A 18 -35.20 3.50 16.59
N ALA A 19 -34.04 4.15 16.69
CA ALA A 19 -33.35 4.63 15.51
C ALA A 19 -32.15 3.70 15.28
N VAL A 20 -32.17 2.99 14.16
CA VAL A 20 -31.07 2.13 13.76
C VAL A 20 -30.07 2.99 12.99
N ILE A 21 -28.83 3.03 13.43
CA ILE A 21 -27.80 3.89 12.85
C ILE A 21 -26.62 3.03 12.45
N ALA A 22 -26.15 3.21 11.22
CA ALA A 22 -24.94 2.57 10.72
C ALA A 22 -23.69 3.38 11.15
N PRO A 23 -22.82 2.88 12.02
CA PRO A 23 -21.65 3.61 12.51
C PRO A 23 -20.43 3.55 11.56
N THR A 24 -20.59 3.13 10.32
CA THR A 24 -19.53 2.88 9.33
C THR A 24 -18.48 3.98 9.22
N THR A 25 -18.87 5.24 9.43
CA THR A 25 -17.94 6.38 9.28
C THR A 25 -17.00 6.58 10.46
N LEU A 26 -17.32 6.08 11.63
CA LEU A 26 -16.54 6.33 12.86
C LEU A 26 -15.85 5.09 13.43
N THR A 27 -16.42 3.89 13.24
CA THR A 27 -15.86 2.63 13.74
C THR A 27 -15.22 1.77 12.66
N GLY A 28 -15.45 2.06 11.38
CA GLY A 28 -15.00 1.25 10.24
C GLY A 28 -15.84 -0.01 10.01
N GLU A 29 -16.89 -0.24 10.83
CA GLU A 29 -17.75 -1.42 10.77
C GLU A 29 -19.06 -1.09 10.07
N SER A 30 -19.46 -1.93 9.10
CA SER A 30 -20.73 -1.77 8.34
C SER A 30 -21.95 -2.34 9.08
N THR A 31 -21.87 -2.48 10.41
CA THR A 31 -22.97 -3.05 11.20
C THR A 31 -23.94 -1.98 11.66
N VAL A 32 -25.21 -2.27 11.46
CA VAL A 32 -26.31 -1.47 12.01
C VAL A 32 -26.40 -1.71 13.51
N VAL A 33 -26.45 -0.65 14.30
CA VAL A 33 -26.51 -0.73 15.77
C VAL A 33 -27.81 -0.08 16.25
N ASP A 34 -28.60 -0.86 16.98
CA ASP A 34 -29.79 -0.34 17.61
C ASP A 34 -29.45 0.58 18.77
N LYS A 35 -30.23 1.65 18.90
CA LYS A 35 -30.00 2.66 19.93
C LYS A 35 -30.98 2.52 21.06
N ILE A 36 -30.48 2.62 22.28
CA ILE A 36 -31.25 2.55 23.53
C ILE A 36 -31.25 3.88 24.26
N THR A 37 -32.18 4.05 25.20
CA THR A 37 -32.33 5.27 26.03
C THR A 37 -31.72 5.14 27.41
N ASP A 38 -31.36 3.93 27.82
CA ASP A 38 -30.83 3.66 29.14
C ASP A 38 -29.43 4.22 29.34
N ALA A 39 -29.11 4.62 30.56
CA ALA A 39 -27.79 5.05 30.92
C ALA A 39 -26.82 3.85 30.92
N LEU A 40 -25.69 4.03 30.28
CA LEU A 40 -24.60 3.04 30.26
C LEU A 40 -23.63 3.35 31.40
N GLU A 41 -23.12 2.33 32.08
CA GLU A 41 -22.14 2.47 33.16
C GLU A 41 -20.71 2.30 32.59
N GLY A 42 -19.79 3.12 33.11
CA GLY A 42 -18.36 3.06 32.76
C GLY A 42 -17.96 3.86 31.52
N ASP A 43 -16.66 3.88 31.23
CA ASP A 43 -16.10 4.48 30.04
C ASP A 43 -16.03 3.40 28.93
N LEU A 44 -16.98 3.47 27.99
CA LEU A 44 -17.15 2.49 26.93
C LEU A 44 -16.48 2.96 25.64
N PRO A 45 -15.89 2.03 24.86
CA PRO A 45 -15.45 2.32 23.50
C PRO A 45 -16.56 2.91 22.64
N LEU A 46 -16.19 3.67 21.60
CA LEU A 46 -17.12 4.42 20.75
C LEU A 46 -18.23 3.53 20.15
N GLY A 47 -17.88 2.32 19.70
CA GLY A 47 -18.81 1.35 19.11
C GLY A 47 -19.84 0.81 20.10
N ASP A 48 -19.50 0.75 21.38
CA ASP A 48 -20.34 0.20 22.44
C ASP A 48 -21.23 1.27 23.13
N ARG A 49 -21.08 2.57 22.75
CA ARG A 49 -21.94 3.67 23.23
C ARG A 49 -23.28 3.68 22.51
N VAL A 50 -24.06 2.63 22.73
CA VAL A 50 -25.33 2.41 22.04
C VAL A 50 -26.44 3.42 22.40
N ASN A 51 -26.24 4.25 23.44
CA ASN A 51 -27.13 5.35 23.82
C ASN A 51 -26.73 6.70 23.17
N MET A 52 -25.75 6.73 22.28
CA MET A 52 -25.24 7.92 21.60
C MET A 52 -25.44 7.86 20.10
N VAL A 53 -25.68 9.02 19.48
CA VAL A 53 -25.77 9.22 18.04
C VAL A 53 -24.68 10.19 17.62
N PHE A 54 -23.93 9.87 16.58
CA PHE A 54 -22.73 10.63 16.20
C PHE A 54 -22.90 11.36 14.87
N SER A 55 -22.29 12.53 14.76
CA SER A 55 -22.20 13.26 13.49
C SER A 55 -21.42 12.43 12.45
N GLY A 56 -21.92 12.41 11.23
CA GLY A 56 -21.30 11.61 10.15
C GLY A 56 -21.85 10.18 10.04
N THR A 57 -22.82 9.79 10.89
CA THR A 57 -23.53 8.51 10.79
C THR A 57 -24.94 8.70 10.21
N THR A 58 -25.49 7.64 9.61
CA THR A 58 -26.81 7.67 8.95
C THR A 58 -27.82 6.85 9.73
N VAL A 59 -29.02 7.36 9.89
CA VAL A 59 -30.17 6.62 10.45
C VAL A 59 -30.69 5.66 9.38
N SER A 60 -30.64 4.36 9.63
CA SER A 60 -31.08 3.33 8.69
C SER A 60 -32.59 3.06 8.79
N ALA A 61 -33.13 3.12 10.00
CA ALA A 61 -34.56 2.92 10.27
C ALA A 61 -35.00 3.63 11.54
N GLY A 62 -36.28 3.96 11.64
CA GLY A 62 -36.88 4.59 12.82
C GLY A 62 -36.65 6.10 12.89
N GLY A 63 -36.87 6.68 14.05
CA GLY A 63 -36.71 8.11 14.36
C GLY A 63 -36.60 8.33 15.85
N GLY A 64 -36.03 9.47 16.26
CA GLY A 64 -35.84 9.77 17.66
C GLY A 64 -35.64 11.24 17.94
N VAL A 65 -35.68 11.60 19.22
CA VAL A 65 -35.35 12.93 19.76
C VAL A 65 -34.17 12.78 20.71
N GLY A 66 -33.18 13.65 20.59
CA GLY A 66 -32.02 13.59 21.42
C GLY A 66 -31.52 14.99 21.85
N VAL A 67 -30.65 15.01 22.83
CA VAL A 67 -29.99 16.22 23.33
C VAL A 67 -28.59 16.32 22.75
N VAL A 68 -28.26 17.49 22.19
CA VAL A 68 -26.91 17.77 21.69
C VAL A 68 -25.96 17.90 22.88
N THR A 69 -24.99 17.00 23.00
CA THR A 69 -23.99 16.95 24.09
C THR A 69 -22.66 17.59 23.76
N ALA A 70 -22.30 17.62 22.44
CA ALA A 70 -21.06 18.21 21.99
C ALA A 70 -21.23 18.86 20.59
N THR A 71 -20.48 19.91 20.30
CA THR A 71 -20.50 20.63 19.02
C THR A 71 -19.09 20.94 18.55
N GLY A 72 -18.90 21.13 17.24
CA GLY A 72 -17.64 21.54 16.64
C GLY A 72 -16.48 20.63 16.99
N ALA A 73 -15.43 21.19 17.56
CA ALA A 73 -14.20 20.48 17.93
C ALA A 73 -14.38 19.42 19.05
N GLN A 74 -15.47 19.50 19.80
CA GLN A 74 -15.76 18.56 20.89
C GLN A 74 -16.56 17.32 20.43
N THR A 75 -16.98 17.27 19.18
CA THR A 75 -17.59 16.07 18.59
C THR A 75 -16.51 15.04 18.26
N GLU A 76 -16.86 13.76 18.12
CA GLU A 76 -15.91 12.72 17.68
C GLU A 76 -15.26 13.05 16.33
N LEU A 77 -16.04 13.55 15.38
CA LEU A 77 -15.51 14.03 14.10
C LEU A 77 -14.60 15.25 14.28
N GLY A 78 -14.90 16.12 15.24
CA GLY A 78 -14.06 17.26 15.63
C GLY A 78 -12.73 16.82 16.23
N HIS A 79 -12.73 15.81 17.08
CA HIS A 79 -11.50 15.21 17.64
C HIS A 79 -10.62 14.61 16.53
N ILE A 80 -11.20 13.89 15.57
CA ILE A 80 -10.49 13.37 14.39
C ILE A 80 -9.83 14.52 13.61
N ASN A 81 -10.54 15.61 13.37
CA ASN A 81 -10.00 16.79 12.70
C ASN A 81 -8.88 17.48 13.48
N GLN A 82 -9.00 17.57 14.82
CA GLN A 82 -7.92 18.10 15.67
C GLN A 82 -6.69 17.21 15.64
N MET A 83 -6.85 15.89 15.73
CA MET A 83 -5.73 14.94 15.58
C MET A 83 -5.01 15.15 14.26
N MET A 84 -5.74 15.32 13.15
CA MET A 84 -5.15 15.58 11.84
C MET A 84 -4.43 16.94 11.78
N ALA A 85 -4.96 17.98 12.39
CA ALA A 85 -4.37 19.32 12.36
C ALA A 85 -3.01 19.40 13.06
N GLY A 86 -2.81 18.59 14.10
CA GLY A 86 -1.56 18.52 14.87
C GLY A 86 -0.43 17.71 14.20
N ILE A 87 -0.69 17.04 13.07
CA ILE A 87 0.30 16.19 12.39
C ILE A 87 1.10 17.01 11.38
N GLU A 88 2.38 17.24 11.66
CA GLU A 88 3.34 17.80 10.71
C GLU A 88 3.95 16.67 9.85
N LYS A 89 3.84 16.79 8.52
CA LYS A 89 4.48 15.84 7.61
C LYS A 89 5.99 16.08 7.53
N HIS A 90 6.74 15.03 7.81
CA HIS A 90 8.18 15.04 7.66
C HIS A 90 8.60 15.08 6.18
N ARG A 91 9.75 15.73 5.89
CA ARG A 91 10.37 15.65 4.57
C ARG A 91 10.88 14.23 4.34
N THR A 92 10.74 13.73 3.11
CA THR A 92 11.20 12.37 2.79
C THR A 92 12.71 12.22 3.01
N PRO A 93 13.18 11.03 3.43
CA PRO A 93 14.59 10.78 3.70
C PRO A 93 15.51 11.17 2.55
N LEU A 94 15.09 10.93 1.30
CA LEU A 94 15.88 11.25 0.12
C LEU A 94 16.10 12.76 -0.03
N LEU A 95 15.05 13.56 0.09
CA LEU A 95 15.17 15.02 -0.05
C LEU A 95 16.10 15.61 1.01
N VAL A 96 16.03 15.10 2.25
CA VAL A 96 16.93 15.52 3.33
C VAL A 96 18.38 15.12 3.01
N GLN A 97 18.61 13.92 2.48
CA GLN A 97 19.95 13.46 2.10
C GLN A 97 20.52 14.26 0.92
N MET A 98 19.68 14.62 -0.07
CA MET A 98 20.11 15.43 -1.21
C MET A 98 20.49 16.85 -0.79
N ASP A 99 19.73 17.47 0.10
CA ASP A 99 20.07 18.79 0.65
C ASP A 99 21.40 18.78 1.42
N LYS A 100 21.61 17.75 2.27
CA LYS A 100 22.88 17.55 2.98
C LYS A 100 24.05 17.32 2.02
N LEU A 101 23.86 16.48 1.00
CA LEU A 101 24.88 16.21 -0.02
C LEU A 101 25.23 17.50 -0.80
N GLY A 102 24.23 18.25 -1.22
CA GLY A 102 24.44 19.52 -1.92
C GLY A 102 25.22 20.54 -1.09
N LYS A 103 24.90 20.69 0.19
CA LYS A 103 25.63 21.56 1.13
C LYS A 103 27.08 21.09 1.34
N ALA A 104 27.30 19.79 1.46
CA ALA A 104 28.65 19.24 1.63
C ALA A 104 29.50 19.46 0.37
N ILE A 105 28.96 19.20 -0.81
CA ILE A 105 29.65 19.46 -2.10
C ILE A 105 29.99 20.93 -2.21
N PHE A 106 29.03 21.82 -1.95
CA PHE A 106 29.26 23.27 -2.02
C PHE A 106 30.40 23.73 -1.08
N ALA A 107 30.41 23.24 0.16
CA ALA A 107 31.47 23.61 1.12
C ALA A 107 32.86 23.10 0.69
N ILE A 108 32.94 21.87 0.15
CA ILE A 108 34.20 21.30 -0.37
C ILE A 108 34.72 22.11 -1.56
N ILE A 109 33.83 22.46 -2.50
CA ILE A 109 34.21 23.25 -3.69
C ILE A 109 34.71 24.63 -3.29
N LEU A 110 33.98 25.30 -2.39
CA LEU A 110 34.39 26.64 -1.93
C LEU A 110 35.76 26.61 -1.24
N ALA A 111 35.97 25.64 -0.36
CA ALA A 111 37.27 25.45 0.31
C ALA A 111 38.39 25.17 -0.70
N MET A 112 38.13 24.33 -1.71
CA MET A 112 39.10 24.01 -2.76
C MET A 112 39.39 25.18 -3.67
N MET A 113 38.39 25.97 -4.06
CA MET A 113 38.59 27.19 -4.84
C MET A 113 39.47 28.18 -4.10
N VAL A 114 39.20 28.43 -2.80
CA VAL A 114 40.03 29.29 -1.97
C VAL A 114 41.48 28.78 -1.87
N ALA A 115 41.64 27.48 -1.63
CA ALA A 115 42.97 26.86 -1.55
C ALA A 115 43.77 27.00 -2.88
N LEU A 116 43.11 26.74 -4.02
CA LEU A 116 43.73 26.86 -5.34
C LEU A 116 44.03 28.32 -5.70
N PHE A 117 43.16 29.25 -5.31
CA PHE A 117 43.37 30.69 -5.51
C PHE A 117 44.64 31.16 -4.77
N ILE A 118 44.75 30.81 -3.47
CA ILE A 118 45.93 31.15 -2.66
C ILE A 118 47.18 30.46 -3.22
N PHE A 119 47.11 29.18 -3.57
CA PHE A 119 48.24 28.43 -4.15
C PHE A 119 48.72 29.07 -5.44
N SER A 120 47.81 29.43 -6.37
CA SER A 120 48.18 30.01 -7.65
C SER A 120 48.80 31.40 -7.48
N LEU A 121 48.28 32.23 -6.56
CA LEU A 121 48.90 33.53 -6.26
C LEU A 121 50.30 33.44 -5.63
N ALA A 122 50.51 32.41 -4.80
CA ALA A 122 51.78 32.26 -4.05
C ALA A 122 52.87 31.57 -4.87
N LEU A 123 52.56 30.67 -5.78
CA LEU A 123 53.51 29.74 -6.41
C LEU A 123 53.47 29.72 -7.95
N ARG A 124 52.61 30.49 -8.58
CA ARG A 124 52.41 30.48 -10.04
C ARG A 124 52.17 31.88 -10.58
N ASP A 125 52.81 32.22 -11.70
CA ASP A 125 52.60 33.48 -12.45
C ASP A 125 51.49 33.28 -13.51
N ILE A 126 50.26 33.01 -13.04
CA ILE A 126 49.11 32.88 -13.92
C ILE A 126 48.39 34.23 -14.02
N PRO A 127 48.05 34.70 -15.22
CA PRO A 127 47.27 35.95 -15.37
C PRO A 127 45.97 35.87 -14.59
N MET A 128 45.61 36.92 -13.84
CA MET A 128 44.42 36.94 -12.97
C MET A 128 43.14 36.55 -13.72
N GLY A 129 43.00 36.95 -15.00
CA GLY A 129 41.86 36.58 -15.84
C GLY A 129 41.75 35.07 -16.09
N GLU A 130 42.87 34.41 -16.37
CA GLU A 130 42.91 32.96 -16.60
C GLU A 130 42.66 32.18 -15.30
N LEU A 131 43.21 32.67 -14.17
CA LEU A 131 42.97 32.10 -12.85
C LEU A 131 41.48 32.15 -12.49
N LEU A 132 40.83 33.31 -12.68
CA LEU A 132 39.40 33.48 -12.41
C LEU A 132 38.56 32.57 -13.32
N LEU A 133 38.87 32.47 -14.62
CA LEU A 133 38.20 31.57 -15.55
C LEU A 133 38.33 30.10 -15.13
N SER A 134 39.53 29.72 -14.64
CA SER A 134 39.77 28.35 -14.12
C SER A 134 38.93 28.05 -12.91
N LEU A 135 38.84 29.00 -11.96
CA LEU A 135 38.01 28.80 -10.74
C LEU A 135 36.53 28.77 -11.07
N ILE A 136 36.07 29.60 -12.03
CA ILE A 136 34.70 29.55 -12.55
C ILE A 136 34.45 28.18 -13.22
N SER A 137 35.38 27.68 -14.04
CA SER A 137 35.29 26.36 -14.65
C SER A 137 35.17 25.27 -13.60
N LEU A 138 35.98 25.36 -12.53
CA LEU A 138 35.90 24.40 -11.42
C LEU A 138 34.54 24.45 -10.70
N ALA A 139 34.02 25.64 -10.44
CA ALA A 139 32.70 25.78 -9.83
C ALA A 139 31.59 25.17 -10.69
N VAL A 140 31.59 25.43 -12.01
CA VAL A 140 30.62 24.85 -12.95
C VAL A 140 30.78 23.34 -13.08
N ALA A 141 32.02 22.82 -13.11
CA ALA A 141 32.29 21.38 -13.21
C ALA A 141 31.77 20.60 -12.00
N ALA A 142 31.84 21.18 -10.82
CA ALA A 142 31.56 20.50 -9.58
C ALA A 142 30.07 20.52 -9.17
N VAL A 143 29.27 21.42 -9.71
CA VAL A 143 27.81 21.52 -9.43
C VAL A 143 27.02 20.61 -10.37
N PRO A 144 26.31 19.61 -9.86
CA PRO A 144 25.49 18.73 -10.71
C PRO A 144 24.14 19.37 -11.07
N GLU A 145 24.15 20.38 -11.94
CA GLU A 145 22.98 21.21 -12.29
C GLU A 145 21.78 20.40 -12.84
N GLY A 146 22.04 19.31 -13.55
CA GLY A 146 21.00 18.42 -14.10
C GLY A 146 20.31 17.52 -13.08
N LEU A 147 20.91 17.29 -11.90
CA LEU A 147 20.43 16.28 -10.95
C LEU A 147 19.00 16.54 -10.43
N PRO A 148 18.61 17.75 -9.99
CA PRO A 148 17.24 17.99 -9.52
C PRO A 148 16.18 17.78 -10.62
N ALA A 149 16.47 18.19 -11.84
CA ALA A 149 15.55 17.99 -12.98
C ALA A 149 15.37 16.50 -13.28
N ILE A 150 16.46 15.73 -13.31
CA ILE A 150 16.44 14.29 -13.59
C ILE A 150 15.72 13.52 -12.48
N ILE A 151 15.93 13.87 -11.20
CA ILE A 151 15.20 13.30 -10.07
C ILE A 151 13.69 13.50 -10.27
N SER A 152 13.26 14.71 -10.57
CA SER A 152 11.85 15.03 -10.82
C SER A 152 11.26 14.20 -11.98
N ILE A 153 12.03 14.00 -13.04
CA ILE A 153 11.60 13.18 -14.19
C ILE A 153 11.52 11.71 -13.83
N ILE A 154 12.51 11.15 -13.13
CA ILE A 154 12.50 9.74 -12.70
C ILE A 154 11.28 9.47 -11.79
N LEU A 155 11.02 10.36 -10.83
CA LEU A 155 9.84 10.27 -9.95
C LEU A 155 8.54 10.38 -10.75
N SER A 156 8.45 11.29 -11.71
CA SER A 156 7.27 11.47 -12.56
C SER A 156 6.99 10.25 -13.44
N LEU A 157 8.02 9.61 -13.98
CA LEU A 157 7.89 8.34 -14.71
C LEU A 157 7.40 7.20 -13.79
N GLY A 158 7.86 7.19 -12.54
CA GLY A 158 7.36 6.29 -11.52
C GLY A 158 5.86 6.48 -11.25
N VAL A 159 5.45 7.74 -11.03
CA VAL A 159 4.03 8.10 -10.84
C VAL A 159 3.18 7.67 -12.04
N GLN A 160 3.63 7.96 -13.26
CA GLN A 160 2.90 7.54 -14.47
C GLN A 160 2.74 6.03 -14.55
N THR A 161 3.77 5.27 -14.18
CA THR A 161 3.72 3.80 -14.20
C THR A 161 2.78 3.27 -13.11
N MET A 162 2.81 3.87 -11.91
CA MET A 162 1.90 3.52 -10.82
C MET A 162 0.44 3.84 -11.16
N ALA A 163 0.18 5.00 -11.78
CA ALA A 163 -1.16 5.37 -12.23
C ALA A 163 -1.74 4.38 -13.25
N ARG A 164 -0.92 3.89 -14.20
CA ARG A 164 -1.32 2.82 -15.13
C ARG A 164 -1.65 1.51 -14.41
N LYS A 165 -1.12 1.31 -13.21
CA LYS A 165 -1.36 0.16 -12.33
C LYS A 165 -2.39 0.46 -11.24
N ARG A 166 -3.24 1.46 -11.46
CA ARG A 166 -4.35 1.83 -10.59
C ARG A 166 -3.97 2.43 -9.23
N ALA A 167 -2.73 2.93 -9.08
CA ALA A 167 -2.26 3.67 -7.91
C ALA A 167 -2.03 5.15 -8.27
N ILE A 168 -2.86 6.04 -7.77
CA ILE A 168 -2.73 7.49 -7.97
C ILE A 168 -1.87 8.06 -6.84
N ILE A 169 -0.70 8.56 -7.19
CA ILE A 169 0.22 9.24 -6.26
C ILE A 169 -0.09 10.73 -6.24
N ARG A 170 -0.32 11.28 -5.06
CA ARG A 170 -0.63 12.69 -4.87
C ARG A 170 0.60 13.58 -4.67
N LYS A 171 1.72 13.00 -4.21
CA LYS A 171 2.98 13.71 -3.96
C LYS A 171 4.15 12.93 -4.56
N LEU A 172 4.96 13.56 -5.40
CA LEU A 172 6.10 12.93 -6.07
C LEU A 172 7.06 12.17 -5.13
N PRO A 173 7.44 12.72 -3.96
CA PRO A 173 8.36 12.02 -3.05
C PRO A 173 7.85 10.70 -2.49
N THR A 174 6.53 10.48 -2.44
CA THR A 174 5.91 9.24 -1.95
C THR A 174 6.36 8.01 -2.73
N VAL A 175 6.69 8.16 -4.02
CA VAL A 175 7.21 7.07 -4.86
C VAL A 175 8.47 6.44 -4.27
N GLU A 176 9.36 7.27 -3.75
CA GLU A 176 10.61 6.81 -3.12
C GLU A 176 10.35 6.17 -1.76
N THR A 177 9.45 6.74 -0.97
CA THR A 177 9.08 6.23 0.35
C THR A 177 8.43 4.86 0.24
N LEU A 178 7.56 4.63 -0.76
CA LEU A 178 6.99 3.32 -1.08
C LEU A 178 8.07 2.24 -1.29
N GLY A 179 9.16 2.60 -1.96
CA GLY A 179 10.30 1.68 -2.16
C GLY A 179 11.09 1.36 -0.89
N ALA A 180 10.99 2.21 0.13
CA ALA A 180 11.67 2.06 1.41
C ALA A 180 10.80 1.41 2.50
N MET A 181 9.51 1.19 2.24
CA MET A 181 8.54 0.71 3.20
C MET A 181 8.94 -0.63 3.81
N THR A 182 8.87 -0.70 5.15
CA THR A 182 9.25 -1.87 5.96
C THR A 182 8.04 -2.56 6.57
N VAL A 183 6.97 -1.79 6.84
CA VAL A 183 5.74 -2.28 7.44
C VAL A 183 4.53 -1.70 6.69
N VAL A 184 3.52 -2.52 6.45
CA VAL A 184 2.20 -2.09 5.98
C VAL A 184 1.17 -2.42 7.05
N CYS A 185 0.54 -1.41 7.61
CA CYS A 185 -0.62 -1.52 8.47
C CYS A 185 -1.87 -1.42 7.61
N SER A 186 -2.71 -2.44 7.63
CA SER A 186 -3.92 -2.48 6.81
C SER A 186 -5.16 -2.67 7.66
N ASP A 187 -6.20 -1.92 7.36
CA ASP A 187 -7.53 -2.28 7.83
C ASP A 187 -7.95 -3.60 7.20
N LYS A 188 -8.77 -4.38 7.94
CA LYS A 188 -9.27 -5.66 7.48
C LYS A 188 -10.39 -5.48 6.46
N THR A 189 -11.44 -4.76 6.87
CA THR A 189 -12.73 -4.72 6.19
C THR A 189 -12.64 -3.97 4.86
N GLY A 190 -13.08 -4.59 3.78
CA GLY A 190 -13.08 -3.98 2.44
C GLY A 190 -11.71 -3.80 1.79
N THR A 191 -10.61 -3.95 2.56
CA THR A 191 -9.23 -3.86 2.07
C THR A 191 -8.61 -5.25 1.89
N LEU A 192 -8.49 -6.02 2.96
CA LEU A 192 -7.96 -7.40 2.93
C LEU A 192 -9.06 -8.43 2.66
N THR A 193 -10.31 -8.09 2.96
CA THR A 193 -11.48 -8.93 2.75
C THR A 193 -12.40 -8.36 1.68
N MET A 194 -13.33 -9.18 1.20
CA MET A 194 -14.28 -8.82 0.14
C MET A 194 -15.28 -7.75 0.59
N ASN A 195 -15.53 -7.64 1.92
CA ASN A 195 -16.66 -6.93 2.53
C ASN A 195 -18.01 -7.48 2.04
N GLU A 196 -18.06 -8.79 1.83
CA GLU A 196 -19.22 -9.53 1.39
C GLU A 196 -19.40 -10.71 2.34
N MET A 197 -20.39 -10.61 3.24
CA MET A 197 -20.68 -11.71 4.16
C MET A 197 -21.13 -12.94 3.38
N THR A 198 -20.46 -14.07 3.55
CA THR A 198 -20.80 -15.33 2.86
C THR A 198 -20.90 -16.50 3.83
N VAL A 199 -21.85 -17.41 3.57
CA VAL A 199 -21.96 -18.66 4.34
C VAL A 199 -20.88 -19.62 3.87
N LYS A 200 -20.11 -20.16 4.82
CA LYS A 200 -19.03 -21.13 4.58
C LYS A 200 -19.36 -22.54 5.00
N ALA A 201 -20.21 -22.67 6.01
CA ALA A 201 -20.60 -23.97 6.51
C ALA A 201 -22.04 -23.98 7.02
N ILE A 202 -22.67 -25.14 6.97
CA ILE A 202 -23.99 -25.41 7.53
C ILE A 202 -23.87 -26.63 8.40
N ILE A 203 -24.48 -26.63 9.58
CA ILE A 203 -24.60 -27.79 10.45
C ILE A 203 -26.08 -28.10 10.67
N THR A 204 -26.46 -29.32 10.40
CA THR A 204 -27.74 -29.94 10.79
C THR A 204 -27.49 -31.01 11.85
N ALA A 205 -28.53 -31.54 12.44
CA ALA A 205 -28.38 -32.63 13.46
C ALA A 205 -27.65 -33.87 12.92
N ASP A 206 -27.70 -34.13 11.61
CA ASP A 206 -27.14 -35.33 11.01
C ASP A 206 -25.82 -35.07 10.25
N CYS A 207 -25.56 -33.88 9.76
CA CYS A 207 -24.50 -33.61 8.80
C CYS A 207 -23.95 -32.17 8.91
N CYS A 208 -22.65 -32.05 8.61
CA CYS A 208 -21.99 -30.78 8.37
C CYS A 208 -21.76 -30.62 6.87
N TYR A 209 -21.97 -29.41 6.36
CA TYR A 209 -21.79 -29.08 4.96
C TYR A 209 -20.83 -27.92 4.79
N ARG A 210 -20.00 -27.99 3.77
CA ARG A 210 -19.15 -26.88 3.29
C ARG A 210 -19.82 -26.19 2.11
N VAL A 211 -19.80 -24.86 2.07
CA VAL A 211 -20.37 -24.06 0.99
C VAL A 211 -19.26 -23.40 0.19
N GLU A 212 -19.29 -23.54 -1.13
CA GLU A 212 -18.36 -22.95 -2.08
C GLU A 212 -18.79 -21.53 -2.48
N GLY A 213 -17.79 -20.69 -2.78
CA GLY A 213 -17.93 -19.31 -3.26
C GLY A 213 -17.76 -18.26 -2.18
N ASP A 214 -17.12 -17.16 -2.60
CA ASP A 214 -16.61 -16.10 -1.72
C ASP A 214 -17.28 -14.74 -1.97
N SER A 215 -18.34 -14.69 -2.79
CA SER A 215 -19.03 -13.45 -3.19
C SER A 215 -20.55 -13.61 -3.15
N TYR A 216 -21.25 -12.48 -3.39
CA TYR A 216 -22.71 -12.48 -3.55
C TYR A 216 -23.19 -13.11 -4.87
N GLU A 217 -22.29 -13.60 -5.69
CA GLU A 217 -22.67 -14.34 -6.89
C GLU A 217 -23.41 -15.64 -6.52
N PRO A 218 -24.61 -15.90 -7.06
CA PRO A 218 -25.42 -17.09 -6.72
C PRO A 218 -24.91 -18.35 -7.43
N GLN A 219 -23.57 -18.45 -7.61
CA GLN A 219 -22.88 -19.59 -8.16
C GLN A 219 -22.03 -20.25 -7.06
N GLY A 220 -22.07 -21.56 -7.01
CA GLY A 220 -21.35 -22.35 -6.02
C GLY A 220 -22.14 -23.61 -5.69
N ARG A 221 -21.50 -24.51 -4.95
CA ARG A 221 -22.04 -25.82 -4.61
C ARG A 221 -21.98 -26.04 -3.11
N ILE A 222 -22.83 -26.93 -2.63
CA ILE A 222 -22.84 -27.40 -1.24
C ILE A 222 -22.23 -28.80 -1.23
N PHE A 223 -21.29 -29.05 -0.35
CA PHE A 223 -20.60 -30.33 -0.20
C PHE A 223 -20.83 -30.88 1.22
N LEU A 224 -20.93 -32.20 1.35
CA LEU A 224 -20.83 -32.82 2.65
C LEU A 224 -19.38 -32.64 3.19
N GLU A 225 -19.22 -32.33 4.45
CA GLU A 225 -17.89 -32.20 5.06
C GLU A 225 -17.09 -33.52 4.88
N GLY A 226 -15.88 -33.42 4.32
CA GLY A 226 -15.05 -34.56 3.97
C GLY A 226 -15.34 -35.23 2.61
N SER A 227 -16.27 -34.69 1.82
CA SER A 227 -16.54 -35.13 0.45
C SER A 227 -16.25 -34.04 -0.57
N ASP A 228 -15.78 -34.44 -1.74
CA ASP A 228 -15.60 -33.52 -2.89
C ASP A 228 -16.75 -33.63 -3.90
N GLU A 229 -17.76 -34.47 -3.61
CA GLU A 229 -18.96 -34.56 -4.44
C GLU A 229 -20.01 -33.56 -3.98
N PRO A 230 -20.57 -32.73 -4.89
CA PRO A 230 -21.59 -31.76 -4.52
C PRO A 230 -22.90 -32.46 -4.13
N VAL A 231 -23.52 -31.95 -3.07
CA VAL A 231 -24.82 -32.46 -2.58
C VAL A 231 -25.93 -31.91 -3.45
N GLN A 232 -26.76 -32.77 -4.02
CA GLN A 232 -28.04 -32.39 -4.60
C GLN A 232 -29.09 -32.31 -3.49
N VAL A 233 -29.63 -31.09 -3.27
CA VAL A 233 -30.68 -30.90 -2.25
C VAL A 233 -31.95 -31.58 -2.68
N GLN A 234 -32.35 -32.62 -1.94
CA GLN A 234 -33.57 -33.40 -2.22
C GLN A 234 -34.76 -32.86 -1.42
N PRO A 235 -35.98 -32.84 -2.00
CA PRO A 235 -37.18 -32.45 -1.28
C PRO A 235 -37.42 -33.32 -0.04
N GLY A 236 -37.88 -32.72 1.05
CA GLY A 236 -38.19 -33.39 2.31
C GLY A 236 -36.96 -33.69 3.20
N THR A 237 -35.76 -33.27 2.81
CA THR A 237 -34.55 -33.37 3.66
C THR A 237 -34.49 -32.23 4.68
N VAL A 238 -33.73 -32.45 5.76
CA VAL A 238 -33.46 -31.42 6.78
C VAL A 238 -32.78 -30.22 6.13
N LEU A 239 -31.81 -30.44 5.24
CA LEU A 239 -31.10 -29.39 4.52
C LEU A 239 -32.05 -28.55 3.65
N GLU A 240 -32.96 -29.18 2.93
CA GLU A 240 -33.97 -28.48 2.14
C GLU A 240 -34.88 -27.59 3.01
N THR A 241 -35.36 -28.12 4.10
CA THR A 241 -36.22 -27.40 5.06
C THR A 241 -35.48 -26.21 5.66
N TRP A 242 -34.19 -26.42 6.00
CA TRP A 242 -33.33 -25.36 6.52
C TRP A 242 -33.12 -24.25 5.49
N LEU A 243 -32.76 -24.61 4.24
CA LEU A 243 -32.55 -23.63 3.15
C LEU A 243 -33.82 -22.84 2.81
N ARG A 244 -34.99 -23.50 2.82
CA ARG A 244 -36.26 -22.80 2.62
C ARG A 244 -36.60 -21.85 3.77
N THR A 245 -36.30 -22.25 5.00
CA THR A 245 -36.51 -21.40 6.17
C THR A 245 -35.71 -20.10 6.05
N ILE A 246 -34.44 -20.17 5.70
CA ILE A 246 -33.59 -18.97 5.53
C ILE A 246 -33.94 -18.13 4.29
N ASP A 247 -34.55 -18.74 3.26
CA ASP A 247 -35.01 -18.04 2.06
C ASP A 247 -36.31 -17.27 2.30
N LEU A 248 -37.30 -17.90 2.96
CA LEU A 248 -38.63 -17.35 3.19
C LEU A 248 -38.72 -16.47 4.45
N CYS A 249 -37.86 -16.71 5.44
CA CYS A 249 -37.71 -15.85 6.62
C CYS A 249 -36.54 -14.89 6.43
N ASN A 250 -36.68 -13.96 5.46
CA ASN A 250 -35.59 -13.07 5.04
C ASN A 250 -36.15 -11.81 4.38
N ASP A 251 -35.54 -10.66 4.64
CA ASP A 251 -35.92 -9.37 4.09
C ASP A 251 -34.99 -8.87 2.98
N SER A 252 -33.85 -9.48 2.81
CA SER A 252 -32.88 -9.08 1.82
C SER A 252 -33.26 -9.59 0.43
N GLN A 253 -32.87 -8.83 -0.57
CA GLN A 253 -33.04 -9.16 -1.98
C GLN A 253 -31.69 -9.20 -2.67
N LEU A 254 -31.51 -10.21 -3.52
CA LEU A 254 -30.36 -10.33 -4.40
C LEU A 254 -30.64 -9.49 -5.66
N THR A 255 -29.72 -8.60 -6.00
CA THR A 255 -29.83 -7.68 -7.14
C THR A 255 -28.59 -7.77 -8.02
N GLN A 256 -28.76 -7.46 -9.31
CA GLN A 256 -27.64 -7.36 -10.24
C GLN A 256 -27.60 -5.95 -10.81
N ASP A 257 -26.42 -5.31 -10.80
CA ASP A 257 -26.24 -3.97 -11.33
C ASP A 257 -26.17 -3.98 -12.88
N GLU A 258 -26.11 -2.78 -13.48
CA GLU A 258 -26.00 -2.61 -14.95
C GLU A 258 -24.70 -3.22 -15.54
N ARG A 259 -23.70 -3.50 -14.72
CA ARG A 259 -22.43 -4.11 -15.10
C ARG A 259 -22.43 -5.63 -14.94
N GLY A 260 -23.54 -6.21 -14.46
CA GLY A 260 -23.67 -7.63 -14.20
C GLY A 260 -23.07 -8.08 -12.86
N LEU A 261 -22.71 -7.16 -11.96
CA LEU A 261 -22.21 -7.49 -10.63
C LEU A 261 -23.38 -7.76 -9.69
N TRP A 262 -23.27 -8.85 -8.93
CA TRP A 262 -24.25 -9.21 -7.91
C TRP A 262 -24.05 -8.40 -6.64
N GLY A 263 -25.15 -7.97 -6.06
CA GLY A 263 -25.23 -7.24 -4.81
C GLY A 263 -26.46 -7.61 -4.02
N ILE A 264 -26.56 -7.12 -2.80
CA ILE A 264 -27.71 -7.32 -1.92
C ILE A 264 -28.34 -5.97 -1.58
N THR A 265 -29.66 -5.99 -1.41
CA THR A 265 -30.42 -4.91 -0.77
C THR A 265 -30.97 -5.46 0.54
N GLY A 266 -30.54 -4.89 1.69
CA GLY A 266 -30.87 -5.39 3.02
C GLY A 266 -29.63 -5.59 3.88
N GLY A 267 -29.77 -6.30 5.00
CA GLY A 267 -28.66 -6.59 5.92
C GLY A 267 -27.64 -7.59 5.35
N PRO A 268 -26.32 -7.42 5.62
CA PRO A 268 -25.30 -8.34 5.11
C PRO A 268 -25.50 -9.81 5.54
N THR A 269 -26.01 -10.03 6.75
CA THR A 269 -26.28 -11.35 7.31
C THR A 269 -27.42 -12.05 6.57
N GLU A 270 -28.54 -11.37 6.41
CA GLU A 270 -29.70 -11.82 5.68
C GLU A 270 -29.38 -12.02 4.19
N GLY A 271 -28.57 -11.09 3.62
CA GLY A 271 -28.10 -11.20 2.25
C GLY A 271 -27.25 -12.46 2.02
N ALA A 272 -26.35 -12.79 2.93
CA ALA A 272 -25.56 -14.02 2.85
C ALA A 272 -26.43 -15.29 2.84
N LEU A 273 -27.50 -15.33 3.65
CA LEU A 273 -28.46 -16.41 3.66
C LEU A 273 -29.27 -16.50 2.35
N LYS A 274 -29.63 -15.33 1.79
CA LYS A 274 -30.33 -15.25 0.50
C LYS A 274 -29.48 -15.78 -0.66
N VAL A 275 -28.20 -15.41 -0.68
CA VAL A 275 -27.23 -15.94 -1.66
C VAL A 275 -27.08 -17.46 -1.53
N LEU A 276 -26.99 -17.96 -0.30
CA LEU A 276 -26.91 -19.42 -0.06
C LEU A 276 -28.14 -20.16 -0.58
N ALA A 277 -29.35 -19.64 -0.32
CA ALA A 277 -30.59 -20.22 -0.85
C ALA A 277 -30.61 -20.22 -2.39
N ALA A 278 -30.13 -19.16 -3.02
CA ALA A 278 -30.00 -19.10 -4.47
C ALA A 278 -28.98 -20.10 -5.04
N LYS A 279 -27.82 -20.30 -4.36
CA LYS A 279 -26.83 -21.34 -4.72
C LYS A 279 -27.39 -22.75 -4.67
N ALA A 280 -28.32 -23.01 -3.77
CA ALA A 280 -28.95 -24.32 -3.60
C ALA A 280 -29.92 -24.69 -4.74
N GLN A 281 -30.33 -23.71 -5.57
CA GLN A 281 -31.24 -23.90 -6.71
C GLN A 281 -32.50 -24.70 -6.36
N LEU A 282 -33.14 -24.33 -5.23
CA LEU A 282 -34.34 -25.03 -4.75
C LEU A 282 -35.49 -24.93 -5.77
N PRO A 283 -36.28 -26.00 -5.92
CA PRO A 283 -37.51 -25.94 -6.72
C PRO A 283 -38.44 -24.81 -6.22
N ALA A 284 -39.10 -24.15 -7.12
CA ALA A 284 -40.08 -23.12 -6.75
C ALA A 284 -41.22 -23.75 -5.93
N VAL A 285 -41.65 -23.03 -4.88
CA VAL A 285 -42.81 -23.39 -4.07
C VAL A 285 -43.83 -22.28 -4.05
N GLU A 286 -45.09 -22.62 -3.90
CA GLU A 286 -46.14 -21.60 -3.69
C GLU A 286 -46.12 -21.18 -2.23
N ALA A 287 -45.46 -20.03 -1.96
CA ALA A 287 -45.34 -19.49 -0.60
C ALA A 287 -46.04 -18.13 -0.50
N ARG A 288 -46.88 -17.96 0.52
CA ARG A 288 -47.58 -16.71 0.85
C ARG A 288 -47.27 -16.28 2.27
N LEU A 289 -46.69 -15.09 2.41
CA LEU A 289 -46.46 -14.47 3.71
C LEU A 289 -47.81 -14.04 4.30
N VAL A 290 -48.12 -14.47 5.51
CA VAL A 290 -49.35 -14.15 6.25
C VAL A 290 -49.09 -13.11 7.33
N ALA A 291 -48.05 -13.33 8.17
CA ALA A 291 -47.66 -12.43 9.23
C ALA A 291 -46.14 -12.48 9.46
N LYS A 292 -45.59 -11.44 10.06
CA LYS A 292 -44.17 -11.31 10.25
C LYS A 292 -43.84 -10.57 11.54
N ILE A 293 -42.82 -11.02 12.22
CA ILE A 293 -42.09 -10.31 13.25
C ILE A 293 -40.74 -9.91 12.61
N PRO A 294 -40.49 -8.61 12.33
CA PRO A 294 -39.22 -8.16 11.76
C PRO A 294 -38.09 -8.42 12.76
N PHE A 295 -36.82 -8.43 12.24
CA PHE A 295 -35.66 -8.54 13.11
C PHE A 295 -35.60 -7.39 14.12
N ASP A 296 -35.39 -7.74 15.36
CA ASP A 296 -35.18 -6.80 16.45
C ASP A 296 -33.96 -7.25 17.27
N SER A 297 -33.03 -6.34 17.54
CA SER A 297 -31.81 -6.65 18.27
C SER A 297 -32.05 -7.01 19.75
N GLN A 298 -33.16 -6.56 20.33
CA GLN A 298 -33.56 -6.95 21.68
C GLN A 298 -33.91 -8.43 21.75
N TYR A 299 -34.64 -8.90 20.72
CA TYR A 299 -35.06 -10.31 20.62
C TYR A 299 -34.06 -11.17 19.85
N LYS A 300 -33.18 -10.56 19.03
CA LYS A 300 -32.13 -11.19 18.21
C LYS A 300 -32.64 -12.25 17.21
N TYR A 301 -33.89 -12.16 16.78
CA TYR A 301 -34.46 -13.02 15.75
C TYR A 301 -35.47 -12.27 14.89
N MET A 302 -35.76 -12.83 13.73
CA MET A 302 -36.95 -12.53 12.94
C MET A 302 -37.79 -13.80 12.75
N SER A 303 -39.09 -13.65 12.53
CA SER A 303 -39.99 -14.79 12.29
C SER A 303 -41.07 -14.44 11.28
N THR A 304 -41.49 -15.42 10.49
CA THR A 304 -42.56 -15.29 9.52
C THR A 304 -43.55 -16.45 9.64
N LEU A 305 -44.84 -16.13 9.51
CA LEU A 305 -45.90 -17.11 9.30
C LEU A 305 -46.12 -17.22 7.79
N GLN A 306 -45.92 -18.39 7.22
CA GLN A 306 -45.99 -18.66 5.80
C GLN A 306 -46.97 -19.77 5.49
N HIS A 307 -47.77 -19.62 4.43
CA HIS A 307 -48.50 -20.73 3.79
C HIS A 307 -47.61 -21.25 2.66
N ILE A 308 -47.15 -22.51 2.76
CA ILE A 308 -46.24 -23.15 1.82
C ILE A 308 -46.91 -24.42 1.32
N ASP A 309 -47.20 -24.54 0.03
CA ASP A 309 -47.82 -25.68 -0.62
C ASP A 309 -49.05 -26.22 0.16
N GLY A 310 -49.91 -25.31 0.62
CA GLY A 310 -51.15 -25.66 1.36
C GLY A 310 -50.97 -25.96 2.84
N ASN A 311 -49.78 -25.84 3.39
CA ASN A 311 -49.49 -25.99 4.83
C ASN A 311 -49.08 -24.66 5.45
N ALA A 312 -49.50 -24.39 6.70
CA ALA A 312 -49.02 -23.22 7.42
C ALA A 312 -47.82 -23.58 8.30
N ARG A 313 -46.80 -22.74 8.25
CA ARG A 313 -45.56 -22.89 9.07
C ARG A 313 -45.11 -21.58 9.61
N VAL A 314 -44.64 -21.57 10.83
CA VAL A 314 -43.85 -20.50 11.41
C VAL A 314 -42.39 -20.83 11.15
N LEU A 315 -41.67 -19.90 10.55
CA LEU A 315 -40.24 -19.97 10.28
C LEU A 315 -39.54 -18.88 11.12
N ILE A 316 -38.37 -19.21 11.68
CA ILE A 316 -37.58 -18.27 12.49
C ILE A 316 -36.10 -18.38 12.15
N THR A 317 -35.42 -17.23 12.09
CA THR A 317 -33.97 -17.13 11.94
C THR A 317 -33.42 -16.11 12.95
N GLY A 318 -32.26 -16.40 13.54
CA GLY A 318 -31.67 -15.48 14.51
C GLY A 318 -30.45 -16.02 15.22
N ALA A 319 -30.11 -15.38 16.35
CA ALA A 319 -28.94 -15.76 17.14
C ALA A 319 -29.16 -17.16 17.76
N PRO A 320 -28.15 -18.06 17.66
CA PRO A 320 -28.28 -19.43 18.14
C PRO A 320 -28.64 -19.53 19.62
N ASP A 321 -28.05 -18.71 20.48
CA ASP A 321 -28.29 -18.67 21.92
C ASP A 321 -29.77 -18.42 22.26
N VAL A 322 -30.43 -17.58 21.51
CA VAL A 322 -31.84 -17.26 21.68
C VAL A 322 -32.73 -18.39 21.16
N ILE A 323 -32.46 -18.85 19.94
CA ILE A 323 -33.28 -19.93 19.32
C ILE A 323 -33.18 -21.25 20.09
N PHE A 324 -32.01 -21.61 20.64
CA PHE A 324 -31.86 -22.78 21.49
C PHE A 324 -32.80 -22.80 22.69
N ALA A 325 -32.95 -21.64 23.35
CA ALA A 325 -33.86 -21.51 24.50
C ALA A 325 -35.33 -21.76 24.16
N MET A 326 -35.72 -21.59 22.89
CA MET A 326 -37.09 -21.77 22.40
C MET A 326 -37.36 -23.16 21.84
N CYS A 327 -36.30 -24.00 21.60
CA CYS A 327 -36.42 -25.32 20.98
C CYS A 327 -36.32 -26.42 22.01
N ARG A 328 -37.20 -27.44 21.91
CA ARG A 328 -37.13 -28.69 22.69
C ARG A 328 -36.82 -29.90 21.83
N GLU A 329 -36.96 -29.72 20.53
CA GLU A 329 -36.71 -30.78 19.55
C GLU A 329 -35.80 -30.24 18.45
N GLN A 330 -35.09 -31.14 17.78
CA GLN A 330 -34.29 -30.87 16.57
C GLN A 330 -34.73 -31.77 15.44
N MET A 331 -34.63 -31.29 14.22
CA MET A 331 -34.97 -32.07 13.05
C MET A 331 -33.80 -32.95 12.63
N SER A 332 -34.02 -34.24 12.55
CA SER A 332 -33.07 -35.22 11.98
C SER A 332 -33.68 -35.92 10.77
N ARG A 333 -32.88 -36.69 10.05
CA ARG A 333 -33.35 -37.54 8.95
C ARG A 333 -34.46 -38.55 9.36
N HIS A 334 -34.62 -38.78 10.64
CA HIS A 334 -35.64 -39.69 11.21
C HIS A 334 -36.86 -38.92 11.72
N GLY A 335 -36.97 -37.63 11.50
CA GLY A 335 -38.00 -36.75 12.04
C GLY A 335 -37.51 -35.92 13.22
N ALA A 336 -38.46 -35.30 13.95
CA ALA A 336 -38.14 -34.52 15.14
C ALA A 336 -37.68 -35.46 16.28
N VAL A 337 -36.53 -35.11 16.87
CA VAL A 337 -35.93 -35.81 18.02
C VAL A 337 -35.64 -34.80 19.14
N PRO A 338 -35.43 -35.26 20.39
CA PRO A 338 -35.10 -34.37 21.49
C PRO A 338 -33.89 -33.48 21.16
N PHE A 339 -33.89 -32.21 21.61
CA PHE A 339 -32.80 -31.25 21.37
C PHE A 339 -31.55 -31.62 22.18
N GLU A 340 -30.41 -31.79 21.51
CA GLU A 340 -29.12 -32.13 22.10
C GLU A 340 -28.26 -30.89 22.33
N ALA A 341 -28.51 -30.14 23.40
CA ALA A 341 -27.84 -28.86 23.67
C ALA A 341 -26.30 -28.96 23.64
N GLN A 342 -25.72 -30.00 24.26
CA GLN A 342 -24.28 -30.21 24.33
C GLN A 342 -23.63 -30.32 22.95
N TYR A 343 -24.22 -31.04 22.02
CA TYR A 343 -23.76 -31.17 20.64
C TYR A 343 -23.68 -29.81 19.95
N TRP A 344 -24.74 -29.01 20.08
CA TRP A 344 -24.81 -27.71 19.46
C TRP A 344 -23.85 -26.69 20.09
N GLU A 345 -23.65 -26.74 21.40
CA GLU A 345 -22.65 -25.91 22.08
C GLU A 345 -21.23 -26.21 21.63
N GLU A 346 -20.88 -27.50 21.45
CA GLU A 346 -19.59 -27.95 20.93
C GLU A 346 -19.36 -27.47 19.48
N GLU A 347 -20.38 -27.60 18.63
CA GLU A 347 -20.32 -27.13 17.23
C GLU A 347 -20.25 -25.59 17.12
N MET A 348 -20.99 -24.91 17.96
CA MET A 348 -20.87 -23.44 18.06
C MET A 348 -19.46 -23.03 18.48
N ALA A 349 -18.87 -23.69 19.44
CA ALA A 349 -17.50 -23.42 19.87
C ALA A 349 -16.49 -23.76 18.76
N ARG A 350 -16.72 -24.76 17.93
CA ARG A 350 -15.94 -25.09 16.75
C ARG A 350 -15.99 -23.97 15.73
N PHE A 351 -17.17 -23.45 15.39
CA PHE A 351 -17.35 -22.36 14.44
C PHE A 351 -16.79 -21.04 14.97
N ALA A 352 -16.96 -20.75 16.26
CA ALA A 352 -16.40 -19.57 16.89
C ALA A 352 -14.86 -19.56 16.82
N ARG A 353 -14.19 -20.72 17.01
CA ARG A 353 -12.74 -20.85 16.82
C ARG A 353 -12.29 -20.58 15.38
N GLN A 354 -13.15 -20.85 14.40
CA GLN A 354 -12.89 -20.52 12.98
C GLN A 354 -13.20 -19.06 12.64
N GLY A 355 -13.67 -18.27 13.61
CA GLY A 355 -14.04 -16.86 13.39
C GLY A 355 -15.35 -16.68 12.64
N LEU A 356 -16.18 -17.72 12.56
CA LEU A 356 -17.47 -17.66 11.88
C LEU A 356 -18.52 -16.99 12.74
N ARG A 357 -19.27 -16.08 12.14
CA ARG A 357 -20.52 -15.55 12.70
C ARG A 357 -21.63 -16.56 12.46
N MET A 358 -22.46 -16.80 13.46
CA MET A 358 -23.46 -17.87 13.40
C MET A 358 -24.87 -17.32 13.35
N VAL A 359 -25.72 -18.00 12.55
CA VAL A 359 -27.17 -17.79 12.49
C VAL A 359 -27.85 -19.15 12.54
N ALA A 360 -28.81 -19.27 13.44
CA ALA A 360 -29.63 -20.47 13.56
C ALA A 360 -30.98 -20.32 12.85
N ALA A 361 -31.57 -21.48 12.50
CA ALA A 361 -32.94 -21.54 11.96
C ALA A 361 -33.73 -22.62 12.64
N ALA A 362 -35.03 -22.37 12.86
CA ALA A 362 -36.00 -23.28 13.38
C ALA A 362 -37.36 -23.07 12.71
N CYS A 363 -38.23 -24.07 12.82
CA CYS A 363 -39.59 -23.95 12.31
C CYS A 363 -40.59 -24.70 13.21
N LYS A 364 -41.88 -24.39 13.06
CA LYS A 364 -42.96 -25.19 13.62
C LYS A 364 -44.20 -25.20 12.71
N PRO A 365 -45.02 -26.27 12.74
CA PRO A 365 -46.32 -26.24 12.06
C PRO A 365 -47.25 -25.21 12.71
N ALA A 366 -48.15 -24.61 11.91
CA ALA A 366 -49.14 -23.66 12.35
C ALA A 366 -50.51 -24.03 11.80
N SER A 367 -51.59 -23.46 12.39
CA SER A 367 -52.90 -23.57 11.83
C SER A 367 -53.06 -22.78 10.53
N LEU A 368 -53.76 -23.28 9.54
CA LEU A 368 -54.09 -22.54 8.32
C LEU A 368 -54.99 -21.30 8.57
N ASP A 369 -55.71 -21.31 9.70
CA ASP A 369 -56.55 -20.19 10.12
C ASP A 369 -55.76 -19.10 10.86
N ALA A 370 -54.47 -19.29 11.16
CA ALA A 370 -53.65 -18.35 11.84
C ALA A 370 -53.37 -17.12 10.90
N THR A 371 -53.74 -15.91 11.36
CA THR A 371 -53.55 -14.67 10.62
C THR A 371 -52.59 -13.69 11.28
N THR A 372 -52.19 -13.95 12.51
CA THR A 372 -51.28 -13.13 13.31
C THR A 372 -50.13 -13.95 13.84
N LEU A 373 -49.01 -13.31 14.15
CA LEU A 373 -47.83 -13.93 14.75
C LEU A 373 -47.30 -12.96 15.83
N ASN A 374 -47.22 -13.45 17.07
CA ASN A 374 -46.72 -12.68 18.21
C ASN A 374 -45.53 -13.41 18.86
N HIS A 375 -44.74 -12.69 19.69
CA HIS A 375 -43.58 -13.26 20.39
C HIS A 375 -43.97 -14.42 21.31
N GLU A 376 -45.16 -14.39 21.90
CA GLU A 376 -45.70 -15.46 22.76
C GLU A 376 -45.88 -16.77 21.99
N ASP A 377 -46.24 -16.69 20.71
CA ASP A 377 -46.43 -17.85 19.85
C ASP A 377 -45.11 -18.60 19.58
N LEU A 378 -43.95 -17.99 19.83
CA LEU A 378 -42.63 -18.57 19.58
C LEU A 378 -42.00 -19.26 20.79
N GLN A 379 -42.61 -19.15 21.99
CA GLN A 379 -41.99 -19.63 23.23
C GLN A 379 -41.92 -21.15 23.33
N GLU A 380 -42.78 -21.88 22.58
CA GLU A 380 -42.84 -23.34 22.63
C GLU A 380 -43.12 -23.96 21.25
N GLY A 381 -42.65 -25.20 21.10
CA GLY A 381 -42.97 -26.02 19.91
C GLY A 381 -42.12 -25.77 18.68
N LEU A 382 -41.05 -25.01 18.79
CA LEU A 382 -40.07 -24.82 17.71
C LEU A 382 -39.17 -26.04 17.61
N ILE A 383 -38.96 -26.49 16.38
CA ILE A 383 -38.07 -27.59 16.02
C ILE A 383 -36.83 -26.99 15.41
N PHE A 384 -35.68 -27.22 16.01
CA PHE A 384 -34.40 -26.68 15.57
C PHE A 384 -33.95 -27.36 14.27
N LEU A 385 -33.51 -26.61 13.28
CA LEU A 385 -33.09 -27.14 11.97
C LEU A 385 -31.59 -27.18 11.80
N GLY A 386 -30.86 -26.20 12.36
CA GLY A 386 -29.40 -26.11 12.21
C GLY A 386 -28.85 -24.71 12.30
N ILE A 387 -27.55 -24.59 12.07
CA ILE A 387 -26.76 -23.34 12.15
C ILE A 387 -26.01 -23.11 10.84
N ALA A 388 -25.97 -21.88 10.37
CA ALA A 388 -25.02 -21.42 9.35
C ALA A 388 -23.85 -20.69 10.01
N GLY A 389 -22.65 -21.00 9.57
CA GLY A 389 -21.43 -20.24 9.86
C GLY A 389 -21.03 -19.38 8.66
N MET A 390 -20.88 -18.08 8.88
CA MET A 390 -20.59 -17.11 7.83
C MET A 390 -19.43 -16.19 8.21
N MET A 391 -18.73 -15.66 7.21
CA MET A 391 -17.63 -14.70 7.37
C MET A 391 -17.54 -13.80 6.16
N ASP A 392 -16.83 -12.70 6.32
CA ASP A 392 -16.31 -11.88 5.24
C ASP A 392 -14.96 -12.46 4.79
N PRO A 393 -14.87 -13.13 3.61
CA PRO A 393 -13.69 -13.90 3.23
C PRO A 393 -12.53 -12.99 2.81
N PRO A 394 -11.28 -13.46 3.00
CA PRO A 394 -10.11 -12.78 2.47
C PRO A 394 -10.14 -12.74 0.94
N ARG A 395 -9.65 -11.65 0.36
CA ARG A 395 -9.45 -11.54 -1.09
C ARG A 395 -8.32 -12.45 -1.53
N PRO A 396 -8.48 -13.30 -2.56
CA PRO A 396 -7.40 -14.14 -3.07
C PRO A 396 -6.16 -13.34 -3.46
N GLU A 397 -6.34 -12.18 -4.10
CA GLU A 397 -5.24 -11.31 -4.51
C GLU A 397 -4.51 -10.69 -3.31
N ALA A 398 -5.18 -10.52 -2.17
CA ALA A 398 -4.56 -10.02 -0.95
C ALA A 398 -3.62 -11.08 -0.33
N ILE A 399 -3.97 -12.36 -0.41
CA ILE A 399 -3.12 -13.48 0.05
C ILE A 399 -1.80 -13.49 -0.73
N ASP A 400 -1.87 -13.45 -2.07
CA ASP A 400 -0.69 -13.41 -2.93
C ASP A 400 0.16 -12.16 -2.68
N ALA A 401 -0.48 -11.02 -2.49
CA ALA A 401 0.20 -9.76 -2.23
C ALA A 401 0.89 -9.72 -0.86
N ILE A 402 0.28 -10.27 0.18
CA ILE A 402 0.88 -10.40 1.52
C ILE A 402 2.13 -11.29 1.42
N HIS A 403 2.03 -12.43 0.75
CA HIS A 403 3.18 -13.29 0.51
C HIS A 403 4.31 -12.58 -0.26
N ALA A 404 3.97 -11.80 -1.29
CA ALA A 404 4.94 -11.00 -2.03
C ALA A 404 5.59 -9.91 -1.17
N CYS A 405 4.84 -9.26 -0.28
CA CYS A 405 5.37 -8.28 0.68
C CYS A 405 6.34 -8.96 1.67
N GLN A 406 5.97 -10.10 2.24
CA GLN A 406 6.82 -10.86 3.17
C GLN A 406 8.12 -11.32 2.51
N THR A 407 8.03 -11.84 1.27
CA THR A 407 9.22 -12.19 0.47
C THR A 407 10.13 -10.98 0.24
N ALA A 408 9.53 -9.80 0.08
CA ALA A 408 10.25 -8.53 -0.04
C ALA A 408 10.77 -7.98 1.29
N GLY A 409 10.60 -8.69 2.41
CA GLY A 409 11.00 -8.30 3.75
C GLY A 409 10.10 -7.21 4.36
N ILE A 410 8.88 -7.07 3.89
CA ILE A 410 7.89 -6.11 4.41
C ILE A 410 6.91 -6.86 5.31
N ARG A 411 6.77 -6.42 6.56
CA ARG A 411 5.78 -6.98 7.48
C ARG A 411 4.41 -6.41 7.18
N VAL A 412 3.40 -7.27 7.19
CA VAL A 412 2.00 -6.84 7.06
C VAL A 412 1.32 -7.02 8.41
N LYS A 413 0.70 -5.95 8.90
CA LYS A 413 -0.05 -5.91 10.15
C LYS A 413 -1.52 -5.59 9.86
N MET A 414 -2.40 -6.36 10.46
CA MET A 414 -3.85 -6.14 10.36
C MET A 414 -4.35 -5.39 11.60
N ILE A 415 -5.10 -4.32 11.37
CA ILE A 415 -5.68 -3.48 12.42
C ILE A 415 -7.19 -3.42 12.16
N THR A 416 -8.02 -3.89 13.11
CA THR A 416 -9.47 -4.02 12.88
C THR A 416 -10.30 -3.72 14.13
N GLY A 417 -11.55 -3.32 13.93
CA GLY A 417 -12.57 -3.24 14.99
C GLY A 417 -13.13 -4.60 15.43
N ASP A 418 -12.88 -5.68 14.68
CA ASP A 418 -13.40 -7.02 14.92
C ASP A 418 -12.95 -7.64 16.24
N HIS A 419 -13.67 -8.70 16.63
CA HIS A 419 -13.29 -9.55 17.75
C HIS A 419 -11.93 -10.23 17.50
N PRO A 420 -11.06 -10.37 18.51
CA PRO A 420 -9.72 -10.95 18.38
C PRO A 420 -9.71 -12.32 17.69
N GLN A 421 -10.67 -13.20 18.02
CA GLN A 421 -10.73 -14.53 17.44
C GLN A 421 -10.99 -14.51 15.92
N THR A 422 -11.89 -13.63 15.47
CA THR A 422 -12.18 -13.43 14.05
C THR A 422 -10.98 -12.86 13.34
N ALA A 423 -10.32 -11.86 13.94
CA ALA A 423 -9.11 -11.26 13.39
C ALA A 423 -7.97 -12.27 13.23
N MET A 424 -7.73 -13.11 14.23
CA MET A 424 -6.72 -14.17 14.16
C MET A 424 -7.03 -15.20 13.06
N SER A 425 -8.28 -15.66 12.96
CA SER A 425 -8.69 -16.62 11.93
C SER A 425 -8.46 -16.06 10.51
N ILE A 426 -8.89 -14.82 10.26
CA ILE A 426 -8.68 -14.16 8.98
C ILE A 426 -7.19 -13.90 8.72
N GLY A 427 -6.42 -13.51 9.74
CA GLY A 427 -4.98 -13.34 9.64
C GLY A 427 -4.25 -14.63 9.26
N GLN A 428 -4.70 -15.78 9.78
CA GLN A 428 -4.19 -17.11 9.40
C GLN A 428 -4.50 -17.43 7.93
N MET A 429 -5.72 -17.18 7.49
CA MET A 429 -6.12 -17.40 6.08
C MET A 429 -5.33 -16.50 5.12
N LEU A 430 -5.02 -15.28 5.52
CA LEU A 430 -4.20 -14.31 4.76
C LEU A 430 -2.71 -14.66 4.78
N GLY A 431 -2.26 -15.58 5.65
CA GLY A 431 -0.85 -15.90 5.81
C GLY A 431 -0.02 -14.83 6.54
N ILE A 432 -0.65 -14.02 7.41
CA ILE A 432 0.05 -13.05 8.25
C ILE A 432 0.96 -13.78 9.24
N THR A 433 2.21 -13.31 9.41
CA THR A 433 3.29 -14.05 10.09
C THR A 433 2.94 -14.44 11.53
N ASN A 434 2.53 -13.49 12.39
CA ASN A 434 2.20 -13.73 13.80
C ASN A 434 0.68 -13.71 14.03
N SER A 435 -0.06 -14.54 13.28
CA SER A 435 -1.53 -14.58 13.31
C SER A 435 -2.14 -15.39 14.47
N SER A 436 -1.31 -16.06 15.27
CA SER A 436 -1.78 -16.86 16.43
C SER A 436 -2.09 -16.04 17.68
N GLN A 437 -1.71 -14.76 17.69
CA GLN A 437 -1.92 -13.83 18.80
C GLN A 437 -2.46 -12.50 18.29
N ALA A 438 -3.38 -11.92 19.05
CA ALA A 438 -3.92 -10.58 18.76
C ALA A 438 -3.82 -9.69 19.99
N MET A 439 -3.40 -8.44 19.78
CA MET A 439 -3.44 -7.39 20.78
C MET A 439 -4.78 -6.66 20.70
N THR A 440 -5.43 -6.43 21.85
CA THR A 440 -6.72 -5.73 21.87
C THR A 440 -6.55 -4.23 22.10
N GLY A 441 -7.53 -3.42 21.65
CA GLY A 441 -7.57 -1.98 21.92
C GLY A 441 -7.53 -1.66 23.43
N TYR A 442 -8.21 -2.44 24.25
CA TYR A 442 -8.15 -2.32 25.72
C TYR A 442 -6.73 -2.46 26.27
N GLN A 443 -5.96 -3.44 25.78
CA GLN A 443 -4.56 -3.61 26.20
C GLN A 443 -3.69 -2.44 25.72
N LEU A 444 -3.90 -1.97 24.47
CA LEU A 444 -3.17 -0.83 23.91
C LEU A 444 -3.39 0.46 24.71
N GLU A 445 -4.61 0.68 25.21
CA GLU A 445 -4.96 1.89 25.96
C GLU A 445 -4.20 1.97 27.29
N HIS A 446 -3.96 0.84 27.94
CA HIS A 446 -3.29 0.76 29.25
C HIS A 446 -1.76 0.63 29.14
N MET A 447 -1.19 0.64 27.91
CA MET A 447 0.26 0.58 27.70
C MET A 447 0.87 1.98 27.66
N ASP A 448 2.03 2.12 28.31
CA ASP A 448 2.91 3.26 28.08
C ASP A 448 3.58 3.18 26.70
N ASP A 449 4.19 4.27 26.25
CA ASP A 449 4.79 4.34 24.90
C ASP A 449 5.95 3.36 24.72
N ALA A 450 6.69 3.01 25.77
CA ALA A 450 7.80 2.05 25.68
C ALA A 450 7.31 0.59 25.54
N ALA A 451 6.22 0.23 26.26
CA ALA A 451 5.56 -1.06 26.10
C ALA A 451 4.88 -1.16 24.73
N LEU A 452 4.22 -0.08 24.30
CA LEU A 452 3.58 -0.01 22.99
C LEU A 452 4.59 -0.17 21.85
N ALA A 453 5.76 0.46 21.94
CA ALA A 453 6.81 0.32 20.93
C ALA A 453 7.27 -1.14 20.77
N LYS A 454 7.38 -1.90 21.87
CA LYS A 454 7.69 -3.34 21.82
C LYS A 454 6.53 -4.16 21.23
N ALA A 455 5.32 -3.92 21.71
CA ALA A 455 4.12 -4.62 21.24
C ALA A 455 3.86 -4.36 19.74
N ALA A 456 4.08 -3.14 19.27
CA ALA A 456 3.94 -2.78 17.86
C ALA A 456 4.88 -3.58 16.94
N VAL A 457 6.06 -4.00 17.43
CA VAL A 457 6.98 -4.87 16.68
C VAL A 457 6.59 -6.35 16.83
N GLU A 458 6.18 -6.79 18.02
CA GLU A 458 5.91 -8.20 18.32
C GLU A 458 4.65 -8.74 17.65
N TYR A 459 3.53 -7.99 17.75
CA TYR A 459 2.22 -8.41 17.24
C TYR A 459 1.99 -7.94 15.81
N ASP A 460 1.28 -8.77 15.02
CA ASP A 460 0.88 -8.45 13.65
C ASP A 460 -0.65 -8.33 13.50
N ILE A 461 -1.42 -8.65 14.56
CA ILE A 461 -2.88 -8.50 14.59
C ILE A 461 -3.29 -7.64 15.77
N PHE A 462 -4.05 -6.58 15.47
CA PHE A 462 -4.60 -5.64 16.44
C PHE A 462 -6.13 -5.61 16.27
N ALA A 463 -6.85 -5.98 17.33
CA ALA A 463 -8.28 -6.17 17.31
C ALA A 463 -9.01 -5.19 18.24
N ARG A 464 -10.26 -4.85 17.96
CA ARG A 464 -11.07 -3.87 18.69
C ARG A 464 -10.36 -2.52 18.89
N THR A 465 -9.73 -2.03 17.83
CA THR A 465 -8.97 -0.79 17.85
C THR A 465 -9.84 0.42 17.58
N SER A 466 -9.53 1.53 18.26
CA SER A 466 -10.08 2.87 17.99
C SER A 466 -9.19 3.65 16.99
N PRO A 467 -9.67 4.79 16.46
CA PRO A 467 -8.86 5.68 15.62
C PRO A 467 -7.57 6.14 16.32
N GLU A 468 -7.64 6.43 17.62
CA GLU A 468 -6.49 6.82 18.42
C GLU A 468 -5.46 5.70 18.55
N HIS A 469 -5.91 4.45 18.72
CA HIS A 469 -5.03 3.29 18.73
C HIS A 469 -4.29 3.12 17.40
N LYS A 470 -4.96 3.32 16.26
CA LYS A 470 -4.35 3.28 14.92
C LYS A 470 -3.24 4.32 14.80
N LEU A 471 -3.49 5.55 15.24
CA LEU A 471 -2.50 6.63 15.23
C LEU A 471 -1.31 6.34 16.15
N ARG A 472 -1.55 5.87 17.38
CA ARG A 472 -0.49 5.52 18.35
C ARG A 472 0.40 4.37 17.82
N LEU A 473 -0.20 3.36 17.20
CA LEU A 473 0.53 2.24 16.59
C LEU A 473 1.46 2.70 15.46
N VAL A 474 0.97 3.57 14.57
CA VAL A 474 1.79 4.15 13.49
C VAL A 474 2.98 4.91 14.06
N LYS A 475 2.77 5.78 15.06
CA LYS A 475 3.84 6.51 15.74
C LYS A 475 4.85 5.57 16.39
N ALA A 476 4.39 4.56 17.13
CA ALA A 476 5.25 3.59 17.80
C ALA A 476 6.13 2.81 16.82
N LEU A 477 5.62 2.46 15.64
CA LEU A 477 6.41 1.83 14.58
C LEU A 477 7.43 2.80 13.99
N GLN A 478 7.07 4.05 13.75
CA GLN A 478 7.99 5.08 13.26
C GLN A 478 9.11 5.38 14.27
N ASP A 479 8.80 5.42 15.56
CA ASP A 479 9.79 5.62 16.63
C ASP A 479 10.77 4.43 16.73
N ASN A 480 10.36 3.23 16.33
CA ASN A 480 11.23 2.07 16.16
C ASN A 480 12.09 2.11 14.86
N GLY A 481 11.97 3.19 14.07
CA GLY A 481 12.72 3.36 12.83
C GLY A 481 12.13 2.64 11.62
N GLU A 482 10.89 2.16 11.71
CA GLU A 482 10.18 1.56 10.60
C GLU A 482 9.65 2.64 9.64
N VAL A 483 9.56 2.31 8.35
CA VAL A 483 8.87 3.11 7.32
C VAL A 483 7.48 2.52 7.12
N VAL A 484 6.49 3.25 7.59
CA VAL A 484 5.13 2.73 7.76
C VAL A 484 4.22 3.16 6.62
N GLY A 485 3.62 2.18 5.93
CA GLY A 485 2.44 2.36 5.10
C GLY A 485 1.17 2.10 5.92
N MET A 486 0.17 2.95 5.82
CA MET A 486 -1.14 2.75 6.46
C MET A 486 -2.25 2.79 5.42
N THR A 487 -3.10 1.78 5.38
CA THR A 487 -4.29 1.77 4.52
C THR A 487 -5.56 2.03 5.32
N GLY A 488 -6.55 2.63 4.69
CA GLY A 488 -7.87 2.82 5.28
C GLY A 488 -8.88 3.39 4.28
N ASP A 489 -10.16 3.27 4.63
CA ASP A 489 -11.29 3.77 3.81
C ASP A 489 -12.22 4.71 4.62
N GLY A 490 -12.23 4.59 5.94
CA GLY A 490 -13.08 5.36 6.85
C GLY A 490 -12.45 6.67 7.34
N VAL A 491 -13.29 7.61 7.78
CA VAL A 491 -12.85 8.87 8.41
C VAL A 491 -12.00 8.61 9.66
N ASN A 492 -12.26 7.51 10.35
CA ASN A 492 -11.52 7.00 11.51
C ASN A 492 -10.04 6.68 11.20
N ASP A 493 -9.71 6.40 9.94
CA ASP A 493 -8.34 6.08 9.52
C ASP A 493 -7.53 7.31 9.16
N ALA A 494 -8.20 8.43 8.87
CA ALA A 494 -7.56 9.63 8.35
C ALA A 494 -6.39 10.16 9.22
N PRO A 495 -6.44 10.18 10.55
CA PRO A 495 -5.30 10.58 11.37
C PRO A 495 -4.10 9.64 11.22
N ALA A 496 -4.33 8.33 11.20
CA ALA A 496 -3.28 7.33 11.05
C ALA A 496 -2.67 7.36 9.63
N LEU A 497 -3.51 7.55 8.58
CA LEU A 497 -3.03 7.74 7.20
C LEU A 497 -2.16 9.00 7.08
N ARG A 498 -2.58 10.10 7.70
CA ARG A 498 -1.82 11.36 7.65
C ARG A 498 -0.49 11.27 8.40
N GLN A 499 -0.44 10.51 9.50
CA GLN A 499 0.77 10.27 10.29
C GLN A 499 1.76 9.35 9.59
N ALA A 500 1.29 8.32 8.91
CA ALA A 500 2.13 7.34 8.23
C ALA A 500 3.11 7.99 7.23
N ASP A 501 4.23 7.32 6.96
CA ASP A 501 5.18 7.73 5.93
C ASP A 501 4.54 7.66 4.54
N VAL A 502 3.61 6.70 4.35
CA VAL A 502 2.76 6.59 3.17
C VAL A 502 1.32 6.28 3.59
N GLY A 503 0.45 7.28 3.59
CA GLY A 503 -0.99 7.09 3.72
C GLY A 503 -1.60 6.60 2.41
N ILE A 504 -2.40 5.54 2.47
CA ILE A 504 -2.98 4.84 1.32
C ILE A 504 -4.51 4.78 1.49
N ALA A 505 -5.25 5.49 0.66
CA ALA A 505 -6.71 5.48 0.70
C ALA A 505 -7.32 4.57 -0.38
N MET A 506 -8.49 4.00 -0.07
CA MET A 506 -9.32 3.33 -1.05
C MET A 506 -10.01 4.36 -1.96
N GLY A 507 -10.07 4.09 -3.26
CA GLY A 507 -10.60 5.04 -4.26
C GLY A 507 -12.11 4.91 -4.49
N ILE A 508 -12.65 3.69 -4.38
CA ILE A 508 -14.07 3.39 -4.59
C ILE A 508 -14.82 3.56 -3.27
N LYS A 509 -14.41 2.86 -2.21
CA LYS A 509 -15.07 2.85 -0.90
C LYS A 509 -14.61 3.97 0.02
N GLY A 510 -13.40 4.52 -0.21
CA GLY A 510 -12.81 5.53 0.65
C GLY A 510 -13.58 6.84 0.67
N THR A 511 -13.72 7.42 1.87
CA THR A 511 -14.33 8.74 2.05
C THR A 511 -13.44 9.84 1.48
N GLU A 512 -14.00 11.00 1.15
CA GLU A 512 -13.21 12.13 0.65
C GLU A 512 -12.17 12.60 1.70
N VAL A 513 -12.51 12.55 2.97
CA VAL A 513 -11.59 12.89 4.07
C VAL A 513 -10.37 11.96 4.07
N THR A 514 -10.59 10.67 3.88
CA THR A 514 -9.52 9.66 3.82
C THR A 514 -8.64 9.88 2.60
N LYS A 515 -9.26 10.13 1.43
CA LYS A 515 -8.53 10.44 0.19
C LYS A 515 -7.71 11.72 0.31
N GLU A 516 -8.22 12.74 1.01
CA GLU A 516 -7.47 13.98 1.26
C GLU A 516 -6.29 13.79 2.22
N ALA A 517 -6.44 12.94 3.23
CA ALA A 517 -5.37 12.63 4.19
C ALA A 517 -4.25 11.81 3.56
N ALA A 518 -4.54 10.99 2.54
CA ALA A 518 -3.64 10.03 1.93
C ALA A 518 -2.61 10.66 0.98
N ASP A 519 -1.48 9.95 0.80
CA ASP A 519 -0.44 10.26 -0.20
C ASP A 519 -0.63 9.45 -1.49
N MET A 520 -1.34 8.32 -1.41
CA MET A 520 -1.68 7.43 -2.52
C MET A 520 -3.14 7.00 -2.44
N VAL A 521 -3.81 6.91 -3.59
CA VAL A 521 -5.19 6.43 -3.72
C VAL A 521 -5.22 5.22 -4.65
N LEU A 522 -5.82 4.11 -4.20
CA LEU A 522 -6.00 2.89 -4.97
C LEU A 522 -7.34 2.94 -5.71
N THR A 523 -7.33 3.05 -7.04
CA THR A 523 -8.56 3.17 -7.83
C THR A 523 -9.34 1.85 -7.99
N ASP A 524 -8.78 0.74 -7.52
CA ASP A 524 -9.36 -0.60 -7.56
C ASP A 524 -9.62 -1.20 -6.17
N ASP A 525 -9.36 -0.45 -5.10
CA ASP A 525 -9.45 -0.88 -3.71
C ASP A 525 -8.75 -2.23 -3.43
N ASN A 526 -7.67 -2.50 -4.16
CA ASN A 526 -6.98 -3.79 -4.12
C ASN A 526 -5.62 -3.70 -3.43
N PHE A 527 -5.43 -4.47 -2.36
CA PHE A 527 -4.15 -4.55 -1.63
C PHE A 527 -2.97 -4.98 -2.54
N ALA A 528 -3.20 -5.79 -3.57
CA ALA A 528 -2.17 -6.22 -4.52
C ALA A 528 -1.52 -5.04 -5.27
N THR A 529 -2.25 -3.95 -5.45
CA THR A 529 -1.75 -2.71 -6.05
C THR A 529 -0.67 -2.06 -5.17
N ILE A 530 -0.71 -2.26 -3.84
CA ILE A 530 0.34 -1.80 -2.92
C ILE A 530 1.66 -2.53 -3.19
N ALA A 531 1.65 -3.87 -3.25
CA ALA A 531 2.84 -4.67 -3.55
C ALA A 531 3.46 -4.29 -4.91
N SER A 532 2.61 -4.05 -5.92
CA SER A 532 3.01 -3.56 -7.24
C SER A 532 3.64 -2.16 -7.18
N SER A 533 3.10 -1.27 -6.32
CA SER A 533 3.62 0.09 -6.11
C SER A 533 4.95 0.09 -5.37
N VAL A 534 5.13 -0.79 -4.39
CA VAL A 534 6.43 -1.01 -3.72
C VAL A 534 7.49 -1.44 -4.73
N LYS A 535 7.18 -2.40 -5.58
CA LYS A 535 8.09 -2.86 -6.66
C LYS A 535 8.53 -1.70 -7.55
N GLU A 536 7.58 -0.86 -7.93
CA GLU A 536 7.83 0.32 -8.75
C GLU A 536 8.66 1.38 -8.01
N GLY A 537 8.35 1.65 -6.74
CA GLY A 537 9.12 2.56 -5.88
C GLY A 537 10.59 2.11 -5.73
N ARG A 538 10.84 0.81 -5.54
CA ARG A 538 12.18 0.23 -5.52
C ARG A 538 12.91 0.40 -6.84
N ARG A 539 12.22 0.19 -7.99
CA ARG A 539 12.78 0.43 -9.33
C ARG A 539 13.20 1.90 -9.50
N VAL A 540 12.32 2.81 -9.10
CA VAL A 540 12.58 4.27 -9.19
C VAL A 540 13.78 4.65 -8.36
N TYR A 541 13.88 4.16 -7.12
CA TYR A 541 15.02 4.41 -6.25
C TYR A 541 16.33 3.85 -6.83
N ASP A 542 16.30 2.62 -7.38
CA ASP A 542 17.48 2.01 -8.01
C ASP A 542 17.96 2.84 -9.20
N ASN A 543 17.05 3.29 -10.06
CA ASN A 543 17.38 4.13 -11.20
C ASN A 543 17.94 5.50 -10.77
N LEU A 544 17.39 6.07 -9.70
CA LEU A 544 17.90 7.28 -9.09
C LEU A 544 19.33 7.09 -8.56
N LYS A 545 19.61 6.01 -7.82
CA LYS A 545 20.96 5.66 -7.35
C LYS A 545 21.94 5.46 -8.51
N LYS A 546 21.53 4.78 -9.58
CA LYS A 546 22.32 4.59 -10.81
C LYS A 546 22.66 5.92 -11.46
N THR A 547 21.71 6.83 -11.52
CA THR A 547 21.90 8.19 -12.09
C THR A 547 22.86 9.03 -11.25
N ILE A 548 22.75 9.00 -9.93
CA ILE A 548 23.70 9.71 -9.04
C ILE A 548 25.10 9.12 -9.21
N LEU A 549 25.24 7.79 -9.23
CA LEU A 549 26.52 7.11 -9.45
C LEU A 549 27.10 7.35 -10.84
N PHE A 550 26.30 7.76 -11.82
CA PHE A 550 26.75 8.18 -13.15
C PHE A 550 27.25 9.64 -13.13
N ILE A 551 26.48 10.56 -12.55
CA ILE A 551 26.76 12.01 -12.60
C ILE A 551 27.97 12.37 -11.72
N MET A 552 28.07 11.82 -10.51
CA MET A 552 29.11 12.22 -9.56
C MET A 552 30.56 11.96 -10.07
N PRO A 553 30.91 10.78 -10.61
CA PRO A 553 32.26 10.54 -11.14
C PRO A 553 32.58 11.41 -12.34
N THR A 554 31.60 11.68 -13.20
CA THR A 554 31.84 12.52 -14.41
C THR A 554 32.13 13.97 -14.05
N ASN A 555 31.42 14.52 -13.06
CA ASN A 555 31.71 15.86 -12.53
C ASN A 555 33.07 15.90 -11.79
N LEU A 556 33.37 14.86 -11.00
CA LEU A 556 34.69 14.77 -10.35
C LEU A 556 35.84 14.74 -11.38
N ALA A 557 35.67 14.00 -12.48
CA ALA A 557 36.68 13.94 -13.54
C ALA A 557 36.96 15.32 -14.16
N GLN A 558 35.89 16.08 -14.45
CA GLN A 558 36.01 17.44 -14.99
C GLN A 558 36.71 18.37 -13.99
N GLY A 559 36.33 18.31 -12.70
CA GLY A 559 36.96 19.10 -11.65
C GLY A 559 38.45 18.74 -11.46
N LEU A 560 38.80 17.44 -11.45
CA LEU A 560 40.18 16.99 -11.33
C LEU A 560 41.04 17.47 -12.50
N LEU A 561 40.51 17.48 -13.75
CA LEU A 561 41.24 18.01 -14.89
C LEU A 561 41.65 19.46 -14.70
N ILE A 562 40.75 20.29 -14.20
CA ILE A 562 41.01 21.69 -13.95
C ILE A 562 42.05 21.87 -12.82
N ILE A 563 41.88 21.10 -11.73
CA ILE A 563 42.78 21.11 -10.58
C ILE A 563 44.22 20.72 -11.01
N ILE A 564 44.34 19.60 -11.75
CA ILE A 564 45.64 19.13 -12.23
C ILE A 564 46.31 20.17 -13.19
N ALA A 565 45.54 20.72 -14.11
CA ALA A 565 46.04 21.75 -15.00
C ALA A 565 46.55 23.00 -14.25
N LEU A 566 45.79 23.49 -13.27
CA LEU A 566 46.24 24.61 -12.42
C LEU A 566 47.51 24.29 -11.57
N LEU A 567 47.58 23.11 -11.01
CA LEU A 567 48.71 22.64 -10.24
C LEU A 567 49.96 22.43 -11.13
N ALA A 568 49.78 21.94 -12.34
CA ALA A 568 50.86 21.75 -13.32
C ALA A 568 51.30 23.04 -14.01
N GLY A 569 50.47 24.10 -14.01
CA GLY A 569 50.72 25.33 -14.74
C GLY A 569 50.50 25.20 -16.25
N ASN A 570 49.63 24.28 -16.67
CA ASN A 570 49.26 24.03 -18.05
C ASN A 570 48.06 24.90 -18.49
N ILE A 571 47.87 25.02 -19.81
CA ILE A 571 46.70 25.64 -20.39
C ILE A 571 45.44 24.90 -19.93
N ILE A 572 44.37 25.65 -19.63
CA ILE A 572 43.09 25.08 -19.19
C ILE A 572 42.57 24.12 -20.26
N PRO A 573 42.40 22.82 -19.93
CA PRO A 573 42.02 21.81 -20.91
C PRO A 573 40.57 21.92 -21.39
N LEU A 574 39.72 22.57 -20.59
CA LEU A 574 38.30 22.77 -20.88
C LEU A 574 37.85 24.15 -20.46
N THR A 575 37.18 24.89 -21.35
CA THR A 575 36.59 26.19 -21.04
C THR A 575 35.30 26.02 -20.22
N PRO A 576 34.84 27.02 -19.42
CA PRO A 576 33.59 26.98 -18.70
C PRO A 576 32.40 26.61 -19.59
N VAL A 577 32.38 27.13 -20.81
CA VAL A 577 31.29 26.91 -21.79
C VAL A 577 31.25 25.45 -22.25
N LEU A 578 32.39 24.83 -22.47
CA LEU A 578 32.47 23.37 -22.80
C LEU A 578 32.03 22.51 -21.65
N ILE A 579 32.37 22.87 -20.41
CA ILE A 579 31.93 22.14 -19.21
C ILE A 579 30.42 22.27 -19.05
N LEU A 580 29.87 23.47 -19.24
CA LEU A 580 28.43 23.67 -19.21
C LEU A 580 27.71 22.84 -20.28
N TRP A 581 28.26 22.83 -21.51
CA TRP A 581 27.75 21.95 -22.56
C TRP A 581 27.75 20.48 -22.14
N MET A 582 28.85 19.98 -21.57
CA MET A 582 28.93 18.61 -21.10
C MET A 582 27.90 18.29 -20.02
N ASN A 583 27.71 19.17 -19.03
CA ASN A 583 26.77 18.94 -17.95
C ASN A 583 25.31 19.02 -18.43
N MET A 584 24.95 20.02 -19.22
CA MET A 584 23.57 20.18 -19.70
C MET A 584 23.24 19.27 -20.88
N ALA A 585 24.10 19.20 -21.89
CA ALA A 585 23.78 18.49 -23.11
C ALA A 585 24.07 17.00 -23.03
N THR A 586 25.20 16.59 -22.43
CA THR A 586 25.62 15.19 -22.42
C THR A 586 25.19 14.45 -21.16
N SER A 587 25.54 14.96 -19.97
CA SER A 587 25.24 14.28 -18.71
C SER A 587 23.72 14.19 -18.46
N ALA A 588 22.98 15.27 -18.72
CA ALA A 588 21.52 15.25 -18.59
C ALA A 588 20.91 14.26 -19.59
N THR A 589 21.30 14.32 -20.87
CA THR A 589 20.80 13.41 -21.92
C THR A 589 21.07 11.95 -21.59
N LEU A 590 22.29 11.59 -21.18
CA LEU A 590 22.68 10.22 -20.85
C LEU A 590 21.94 9.70 -19.60
N SER A 591 21.68 10.58 -18.63
CA SER A 591 20.93 10.24 -17.43
C SER A 591 19.48 9.81 -17.69
N PHE A 592 18.86 10.35 -18.75
CA PHE A 592 17.54 9.88 -19.21
C PHE A 592 17.57 8.41 -19.63
N GLY A 593 18.66 7.91 -20.20
CA GLY A 593 18.80 6.51 -20.53
C GLY A 593 18.66 5.59 -19.32
N LEU A 594 19.18 6.01 -18.16
CA LEU A 594 19.08 5.28 -16.89
C LEU A 594 17.71 5.42 -16.24
N ALA A 595 16.99 6.52 -16.48
CA ALA A 595 15.65 6.74 -15.94
C ALA A 595 14.63 5.70 -16.44
N PHE A 596 14.80 5.19 -17.66
CA PHE A 596 13.92 4.18 -18.27
C PHE A 596 14.35 2.73 -18.00
N GLU A 597 15.37 2.50 -17.16
CA GLU A 597 15.83 1.15 -16.90
C GLU A 597 14.76 0.32 -16.17
N ALA A 598 14.62 -0.94 -16.59
CA ALA A 598 13.63 -1.86 -16.00
C ALA A 598 14.05 -2.28 -14.59
N ALA A 599 13.08 -2.74 -13.81
CA ALA A 599 13.33 -3.31 -12.48
C ALA A 599 14.27 -4.52 -12.57
N GLU A 600 15.19 -4.64 -11.63
CA GLU A 600 16.04 -5.82 -11.50
C GLU A 600 15.20 -7.04 -11.10
N ARG A 601 15.61 -8.25 -11.52
CA ARG A 601 14.84 -9.48 -11.29
C ARG A 601 14.63 -9.79 -9.80
N ASN A 602 15.57 -9.39 -8.95
CA ASN A 602 15.56 -9.64 -7.49
C ASN A 602 14.94 -8.51 -6.66
N VAL A 603 14.30 -7.51 -7.28
CA VAL A 603 13.83 -6.30 -6.60
C VAL A 603 12.86 -6.59 -5.45
N MET A 604 12.05 -7.65 -5.56
CA MET A 604 11.10 -8.10 -4.52
C MET A 604 11.64 -9.28 -3.68
N ASN A 605 12.87 -9.72 -3.91
CA ASN A 605 13.50 -10.81 -3.15
C ASN A 605 14.61 -10.28 -2.21
N ARG A 606 14.65 -8.99 -1.96
CA ARG A 606 15.60 -8.33 -1.07
C ARG A 606 14.84 -7.55 0.00
N PRO A 607 15.39 -7.46 1.23
CA PRO A 607 14.77 -6.67 2.29
C PRO A 607 14.74 -5.19 1.91
N PRO A 608 13.86 -4.38 2.55
CA PRO A 608 13.87 -2.94 2.42
C PRO A 608 15.23 -2.36 2.83
N ARG A 609 15.56 -1.19 2.32
CA ARG A 609 16.75 -0.46 2.76
C ARG A 609 16.59 -0.03 4.23
N LYS A 610 17.70 -0.04 4.97
CA LYS A 610 17.70 0.43 6.37
C LYS A 610 17.37 1.92 6.42
N THR A 611 16.55 2.31 7.36
CA THR A 611 16.23 3.70 7.66
C THR A 611 17.55 4.44 7.98
N GLY A 612 17.79 5.59 7.33
CA GLY A 612 19.06 6.32 7.49
C GLY A 612 20.21 5.87 6.60
N GLN A 613 20.05 4.83 5.78
CA GLN A 613 21.10 4.44 4.82
C GLN A 613 21.31 5.56 3.80
N HIS A 614 22.53 6.10 3.74
CA HIS A 614 22.89 7.15 2.79
C HIS A 614 22.89 6.64 1.35
N VAL A 615 22.43 7.47 0.42
CA VAL A 615 22.51 7.20 -1.03
C VAL A 615 23.99 7.04 -1.46
N MET A 616 24.85 7.88 -0.87
CA MET A 616 26.32 7.80 -1.01
C MET A 616 26.89 6.96 0.14
N ASP A 617 26.83 5.63 0.01
CA ASP A 617 27.54 4.70 0.90
C ASP A 617 29.04 4.69 0.59
N GLY A 618 29.85 4.07 1.45
CA GLY A 618 31.32 4.01 1.28
C GLY A 618 31.74 3.42 -0.07
N PHE A 619 30.95 2.49 -0.60
CA PHE A 619 31.19 1.94 -1.93
C PHE A 619 30.88 2.95 -3.06
N ALA A 620 29.82 3.73 -2.90
CA ALA A 620 29.51 4.79 -3.85
C ALA A 620 30.61 5.83 -3.90
N VAL A 621 31.12 6.25 -2.73
CA VAL A 621 32.27 7.19 -2.64
C VAL A 621 33.51 6.61 -3.30
N TRP A 622 33.85 5.35 -3.01
CA TRP A 622 34.94 4.65 -3.68
C TRP A 622 34.79 4.68 -5.21
N ARG A 623 33.62 4.30 -5.70
CA ARG A 623 33.36 4.27 -7.16
C ARG A 623 33.44 5.64 -7.80
N VAL A 624 32.94 6.68 -7.14
CA VAL A 624 33.08 8.06 -7.59
C VAL A 624 34.53 8.45 -7.71
N ALA A 625 35.34 8.19 -6.68
CA ALA A 625 36.76 8.51 -6.69
C ALA A 625 37.52 7.70 -7.78
N PHE A 626 37.27 6.39 -7.85
CA PHE A 626 37.95 5.50 -8.79
C PHE A 626 37.66 5.87 -10.25
N VAL A 627 36.40 5.98 -10.63
CA VAL A 627 36.00 6.26 -12.02
C VAL A 627 36.35 7.70 -12.41
N GLY A 628 36.09 8.67 -11.51
CA GLY A 628 36.44 10.06 -11.74
C GLY A 628 37.93 10.27 -11.96
N SER A 629 38.78 9.67 -11.12
CA SER A 629 40.25 9.72 -11.30
C SER A 629 40.71 8.99 -12.55
N MET A 630 40.12 7.84 -12.88
CA MET A 630 40.45 7.08 -14.11
C MET A 630 40.17 7.92 -15.38
N ILE A 631 38.99 8.57 -15.44
CA ILE A 631 38.65 9.44 -16.57
C ILE A 631 39.60 10.63 -16.66
N ALA A 632 39.89 11.30 -15.52
CA ALA A 632 40.80 12.44 -15.47
C ALA A 632 42.23 12.08 -15.91
N ILE A 633 42.77 10.95 -15.40
CA ILE A 633 44.11 10.45 -15.79
C ILE A 633 44.17 10.13 -17.29
N ALA A 634 43.15 9.45 -17.83
CA ALA A 634 43.11 9.12 -19.26
C ALA A 634 43.03 10.39 -20.14
N ALA A 635 42.29 11.40 -19.73
CA ALA A 635 42.24 12.69 -20.44
C ALA A 635 43.58 13.43 -20.36
N PHE A 636 44.26 13.43 -19.22
CA PHE A 636 45.56 14.04 -19.04
C PHE A 636 46.65 13.33 -19.86
N ILE A 637 46.64 12.01 -19.91
CA ILE A 637 47.54 11.21 -20.78
C ILE A 637 47.31 11.56 -22.26
N LEU A 638 46.07 11.68 -22.67
CA LEU A 638 45.71 12.04 -24.06
C LEU A 638 46.17 13.46 -24.38
N GLU A 639 46.00 14.42 -23.49
CA GLU A 639 46.50 15.80 -23.63
C GLU A 639 48.02 15.81 -23.78
N ALA A 640 48.74 15.15 -22.87
CA ALA A 640 50.20 15.04 -22.92
C ALA A 640 50.71 14.36 -24.19
N TRP A 641 49.94 13.45 -24.79
CA TRP A 641 50.22 12.83 -26.07
C TRP A 641 50.00 13.71 -27.26
N LEU A 642 49.00 14.61 -27.20
CA LEU A 642 48.63 15.59 -28.27
C LEU A 642 49.49 16.82 -28.29
N ALA A 643 49.84 17.38 -27.12
CA ALA A 643 50.55 18.67 -27.01
C ALA A 643 51.86 18.76 -27.83
N PRO A 644 52.77 17.72 -27.82
CA PRO A 644 54.01 17.81 -28.60
C PRO A 644 53.82 17.70 -30.11
N ARG A 645 52.60 17.44 -30.63
CA ARG A 645 52.30 17.22 -32.06
C ARG A 645 51.95 18.45 -32.83
N GLY A 646 52.03 19.65 -32.19
CA GLY A 646 51.79 20.94 -32.84
C GLY A 646 50.34 21.22 -33.23
N HIS A 647 49.39 20.55 -32.60
CA HIS A 647 47.95 20.82 -32.77
C HIS A 647 47.54 22.14 -32.12
N SER A 648 46.51 22.79 -32.67
CA SER A 648 45.93 23.97 -32.06
C SER A 648 45.32 23.67 -30.65
N PRO A 649 45.30 24.65 -29.74
CA PRO A 649 44.62 24.47 -28.45
C PRO A 649 43.15 24.08 -28.60
N GLU A 650 42.46 24.62 -29.61
CA GLU A 650 41.06 24.32 -29.96
C GLU A 650 40.88 22.88 -30.38
N PHE A 651 41.83 22.34 -31.19
CA PHE A 651 41.85 20.95 -31.59
C PHE A 651 42.02 20.02 -30.38
N ILE A 652 42.99 20.30 -29.50
CA ILE A 652 43.23 19.48 -28.29
C ILE A 652 42.00 19.49 -27.40
N ARG A 653 41.39 20.67 -27.15
CA ARG A 653 40.15 20.77 -26.39
C ARG A 653 39.00 19.97 -27.00
N THR A 654 38.88 19.97 -28.33
CA THR A 654 37.82 19.19 -29.02
C THR A 654 38.04 17.69 -28.88
N VAL A 655 39.31 17.21 -29.00
CA VAL A 655 39.63 15.79 -28.77
C VAL A 655 39.35 15.38 -27.31
N LEU A 656 39.70 16.22 -26.34
CA LEU A 656 39.42 15.99 -24.93
C LEU A 656 37.89 15.98 -24.65
N LEU A 657 37.14 16.93 -25.21
CA LEU A 657 35.69 16.95 -25.15
C LEU A 657 35.11 15.61 -25.66
N GLN A 658 35.52 15.19 -26.87
CA GLN A 658 35.04 13.94 -27.48
C GLN A 658 35.38 12.71 -26.63
N MET A 659 36.60 12.66 -26.07
CA MET A 659 37.03 11.58 -25.18
C MET A 659 36.17 11.52 -23.91
N LEU A 660 35.93 12.66 -23.25
CA LEU A 660 35.12 12.74 -22.03
C LEU A 660 33.67 12.33 -22.28
N VAL A 661 33.08 12.77 -23.41
CA VAL A 661 31.72 12.39 -23.79
C VAL A 661 31.65 10.90 -24.10
N THR A 662 32.65 10.33 -24.78
CA THR A 662 32.73 8.88 -25.03
C THR A 662 32.88 8.09 -23.72
N ALA A 663 33.70 8.57 -22.78
CA ALA A 663 33.84 8.00 -21.45
C ALA A 663 32.51 8.01 -20.66
N GLN A 664 31.79 9.13 -20.71
CA GLN A 664 30.48 9.25 -20.08
C GLN A 664 29.48 8.27 -20.70
N TRP A 665 29.41 8.19 -22.03
CA TRP A 665 28.51 7.26 -22.73
C TRP A 665 28.77 5.80 -22.35
N VAL A 666 30.03 5.39 -22.35
CA VAL A 666 30.43 4.04 -21.98
C VAL A 666 30.17 3.74 -20.51
N TYR A 667 30.44 4.72 -19.63
CA TYR A 667 30.20 4.57 -18.19
C TYR A 667 28.71 4.55 -17.86
N MET A 668 27.86 5.24 -18.62
CA MET A 668 26.39 5.10 -18.52
C MET A 668 25.98 3.65 -18.74
N ILE A 669 26.56 2.95 -19.72
CA ILE A 669 26.30 1.52 -19.97
C ILE A 669 26.75 0.68 -18.76
N ASN A 670 27.89 0.98 -18.12
CA ASN A 670 28.33 0.32 -16.88
C ASN A 670 27.34 0.54 -15.72
N CYS A 671 26.72 1.70 -15.62
CA CYS A 671 25.79 2.04 -14.53
C CYS A 671 24.42 1.31 -14.62
N ARG A 672 24.10 0.65 -15.75
CA ARG A 672 22.83 -0.08 -15.92
C ARG A 672 22.60 -1.17 -14.91
N SER A 673 23.65 -1.86 -14.49
CA SER A 673 23.60 -2.89 -13.46
C SER A 673 24.71 -2.72 -12.44
N SER A 674 24.35 -2.81 -11.17
CA SER A 674 25.33 -2.81 -10.06
C SER A 674 25.96 -4.19 -9.86
N ASP A 675 25.23 -5.28 -10.15
CA ASP A 675 25.57 -6.64 -9.74
C ASP A 675 25.81 -7.62 -10.88
N SER A 676 25.44 -7.28 -12.11
CA SER A 676 25.67 -8.15 -13.28
C SER A 676 26.51 -7.46 -14.35
N PHE A 677 27.05 -8.25 -15.28
CA PHE A 677 27.73 -7.71 -16.45
C PHE A 677 26.74 -6.84 -17.24
N SER A 678 27.09 -5.60 -17.48
CA SER A 678 26.15 -4.59 -18.00
C SER A 678 25.55 -4.93 -19.35
N LEU A 679 26.27 -5.66 -20.22
CA LEU A 679 25.80 -6.10 -21.52
C LEU A 679 24.86 -7.33 -21.43
N SER A 680 24.90 -8.10 -20.32
CA SER A 680 24.05 -9.28 -20.13
C SER A 680 22.56 -8.95 -19.95
N MET A 681 22.25 -7.71 -19.62
CA MET A 681 20.87 -7.22 -19.44
C MET A 681 20.11 -7.00 -20.76
N GLY A 682 20.69 -7.33 -21.90
CA GLY A 682 20.09 -7.10 -23.21
C GLY A 682 20.06 -5.62 -23.59
N LEU A 683 21.07 -5.16 -24.32
CA LEU A 683 21.19 -3.77 -24.77
C LEU A 683 19.94 -3.28 -25.52
N LEU A 684 19.27 -4.17 -26.25
CA LEU A 684 18.06 -3.87 -27.03
C LEU A 684 16.79 -3.71 -26.18
N ARG A 685 16.80 -4.14 -24.92
CA ARG A 685 15.60 -4.13 -24.05
C ARG A 685 15.19 -2.72 -23.62
N ASN A 686 16.14 -1.81 -23.44
CA ASN A 686 15.87 -0.41 -23.12
C ASN A 686 16.01 0.44 -24.39
N LYS A 687 14.89 0.70 -25.05
CA LYS A 687 14.83 1.57 -26.25
C LYS A 687 15.28 3.00 -25.98
N GLY A 688 15.11 3.48 -24.74
CA GLY A 688 15.53 4.82 -24.32
C GLY A 688 17.04 5.04 -24.46
N ILE A 689 17.87 4.04 -24.19
CA ILE A 689 19.34 4.14 -24.33
C ILE A 689 19.73 4.42 -25.78
N TRP A 690 19.11 3.76 -26.73
CA TRP A 690 19.41 3.97 -28.15
C TRP A 690 18.98 5.34 -28.63
N LEU A 691 17.80 5.80 -28.21
CA LEU A 691 17.34 7.15 -28.50
C LEU A 691 18.32 8.19 -27.95
N VAL A 692 18.69 8.06 -26.68
CA VAL A 692 19.63 8.96 -26.01
C VAL A 692 21.01 8.94 -26.67
N THR A 693 21.52 7.75 -27.05
CA THR A 693 22.79 7.60 -27.79
C THR A 693 22.72 8.30 -29.14
N GLY A 694 21.62 8.15 -29.88
CA GLY A 694 21.42 8.83 -31.16
C GLY A 694 21.39 10.37 -31.02
N VAL A 695 20.68 10.87 -30.02
CA VAL A 695 20.64 12.31 -29.70
C VAL A 695 22.04 12.82 -29.33
N LEU A 696 22.75 12.10 -28.45
CA LEU A 696 24.10 12.45 -28.06
C LEU A 696 25.06 12.51 -29.26
N LEU A 697 25.01 11.50 -30.15
CA LEU A 697 25.83 11.49 -31.38
C LEU A 697 25.53 12.70 -32.27
N LEU A 698 24.26 13.02 -32.45
CA LEU A 698 23.83 14.19 -33.21
C LEU A 698 24.40 15.49 -32.59
N MET A 699 24.27 15.64 -31.26
CA MET A 699 24.80 16.80 -30.53
C MET A 699 26.31 16.92 -30.69
N GLN A 700 27.05 15.81 -30.64
CA GLN A 700 28.51 15.79 -30.86
C GLN A 700 28.87 16.17 -32.30
N LEU A 701 28.15 15.69 -33.29
CA LEU A 701 28.36 16.08 -34.67
C LEU A 701 28.11 17.59 -34.87
N VAL A 702 27.11 18.12 -34.27
CA VAL A 702 26.76 19.56 -34.35
C VAL A 702 27.87 20.44 -33.75
N ILE A 703 28.36 20.13 -32.52
CA ILE A 703 29.38 20.94 -31.86
C ILE A 703 30.75 20.83 -32.53
N ILE A 704 31.08 19.69 -33.13
CA ILE A 704 32.38 19.45 -33.75
C ILE A 704 32.45 19.97 -35.21
N TYR A 705 31.36 19.90 -36.00
CA TYR A 705 31.41 20.16 -37.44
C TYR A 705 30.59 21.38 -37.91
N VAL A 706 29.69 21.94 -37.10
CA VAL A 706 28.93 23.13 -37.51
C VAL A 706 29.74 24.41 -37.23
N PRO A 707 30.07 25.22 -38.25
CA PRO A 707 30.94 26.41 -38.06
C PRO A 707 30.47 27.39 -37.00
N LEU A 708 29.15 27.62 -36.87
CA LEU A 708 28.59 28.49 -35.86
C LEU A 708 28.88 27.95 -34.43
N MET A 709 28.76 26.65 -34.26
CA MET A 709 29.04 26.02 -32.96
C MET A 709 30.55 26.03 -32.66
N GLN A 710 31.38 25.77 -33.67
CA GLN A 710 32.84 25.89 -33.52
C GLN A 710 33.27 27.27 -33.03
N SER A 711 32.72 28.31 -33.61
CA SER A 711 33.04 29.71 -33.20
C SER A 711 32.53 30.03 -31.79
N MET A 712 31.38 29.51 -31.38
CA MET A 712 30.80 29.73 -30.06
C MET A 712 31.52 28.98 -28.94
N PHE A 713 31.91 27.71 -29.22
CA PHE A 713 32.46 26.80 -28.24
C PHE A 713 33.99 26.66 -28.28
N GLY A 714 34.66 27.27 -29.28
CA GLY A 714 36.10 27.12 -29.48
C GLY A 714 36.49 25.70 -29.83
N THR A 715 35.74 25.04 -30.71
CA THR A 715 35.97 23.67 -31.16
C THR A 715 36.51 23.68 -32.59
N GLU A 716 37.13 22.56 -32.97
CA GLU A 716 37.69 22.34 -34.32
C GLU A 716 37.27 21.00 -34.89
N ALA A 717 37.12 20.88 -36.20
CA ALA A 717 36.69 19.64 -36.85
C ALA A 717 37.69 18.50 -36.62
N LEU A 718 37.21 17.35 -36.16
CA LEU A 718 38.03 16.18 -35.85
C LEU A 718 38.08 15.19 -37.03
N PRO A 719 39.29 14.74 -37.49
CA PRO A 719 39.42 13.59 -38.35
C PRO A 719 38.92 12.31 -37.70
N LEU A 720 38.37 11.40 -38.51
CA LEU A 720 37.74 10.14 -38.06
C LEU A 720 38.68 9.27 -37.18
N ARG A 721 40.00 9.35 -37.39
CA ARG A 721 41.01 8.65 -36.59
C ARG A 721 40.92 8.98 -35.10
N TYR A 722 40.58 10.23 -34.72
CA TYR A 722 40.47 10.63 -33.31
C TYR A 722 39.16 10.15 -32.68
N TRP A 723 38.08 10.02 -33.44
CA TRP A 723 36.87 9.33 -33.00
C TRP A 723 37.16 7.88 -32.63
N PHE A 724 37.99 7.20 -33.46
CA PHE A 724 38.43 5.82 -33.17
C PHE A 724 39.31 5.75 -31.92
N VAL A 725 40.27 6.67 -31.76
CA VAL A 725 41.14 6.75 -30.55
C VAL A 725 40.31 6.91 -29.28
N THR A 726 39.35 7.87 -29.27
CA THR A 726 38.49 8.08 -28.11
C THR A 726 37.58 6.90 -27.81
N LEU A 727 37.11 6.19 -28.85
CA LEU A 727 36.31 4.98 -28.69
C LEU A 727 37.14 3.83 -28.08
N VAL A 728 38.39 3.62 -28.52
CA VAL A 728 39.28 2.60 -27.92
C VAL A 728 39.55 2.88 -26.44
N ILE A 729 39.81 4.14 -26.09
CA ILE A 729 39.96 4.57 -24.69
C ILE A 729 38.67 4.27 -23.91
N GLY A 730 37.51 4.60 -24.44
CA GLY A 730 36.23 4.33 -23.83
C GLY A 730 35.98 2.82 -23.59
N VAL A 731 36.29 1.96 -24.58
CA VAL A 731 36.15 0.52 -24.41
C VAL A 731 37.12 -0.03 -23.33
N ALA A 732 38.35 0.47 -23.27
CA ALA A 732 39.29 0.10 -22.22
C ALA A 732 38.75 0.45 -20.84
N MET A 733 38.20 1.67 -20.69
CA MET A 733 37.57 2.11 -19.45
C MET A 733 36.36 1.26 -19.06
N PHE A 734 35.52 0.89 -20.05
CA PHE A 734 34.41 -0.05 -19.82
C PHE A 734 34.89 -1.36 -19.18
N LEU A 735 35.91 -1.96 -19.76
CA LEU A 735 36.44 -3.23 -19.28
C LEU A 735 37.03 -3.11 -17.87
N VAL A 736 37.74 -2.02 -17.59
CA VAL A 736 38.32 -1.77 -16.24
C VAL A 736 37.20 -1.65 -15.20
N VAL A 737 36.12 -0.94 -15.49
CA VAL A 737 34.98 -0.82 -14.58
C VAL A 737 34.27 -2.17 -14.41
N GLU A 738 34.10 -2.97 -15.46
CA GLU A 738 33.50 -4.30 -15.32
C GLU A 738 34.39 -5.28 -14.52
N VAL A 739 35.71 -5.17 -14.61
CA VAL A 739 36.65 -5.93 -13.76
C VAL A 739 36.52 -5.49 -12.30
N GLU A 740 36.48 -4.17 -12.02
CA GLU A 740 36.27 -3.62 -10.69
C GLU A 740 34.97 -4.15 -10.08
N LYS A 741 33.87 -4.15 -10.82
CA LYS A 741 32.60 -4.73 -10.36
C LYS A 741 32.71 -6.20 -9.98
N ARG A 742 33.46 -7.00 -10.73
CA ARG A 742 33.68 -8.42 -10.43
C ARG A 742 34.50 -8.62 -9.15
N LEU A 743 35.53 -7.81 -8.96
CA LEU A 743 36.38 -7.86 -7.77
C LEU A 743 35.62 -7.45 -6.51
N THR A 744 34.96 -6.30 -6.54
CA THR A 744 34.17 -5.79 -5.41
C THR A 744 33.02 -6.71 -5.01
N ARG A 745 32.40 -7.42 -5.98
CA ARG A 745 31.39 -8.44 -5.68
C ARG A 745 31.97 -9.63 -4.89
N ARG A 746 33.18 -10.08 -5.21
CA ARG A 746 33.82 -11.16 -4.45
C ARG A 746 34.05 -10.76 -3.00
N PHE A 747 34.53 -9.54 -2.76
CA PHE A 747 34.76 -9.01 -1.40
C PHE A 747 33.47 -8.80 -0.60
N ARG A 748 32.38 -8.37 -1.24
CA ARG A 748 31.05 -8.23 -0.59
C ARG A 748 30.37 -9.55 -0.21
N LYS A 749 30.68 -10.64 -0.87
CA LYS A 749 30.13 -11.97 -0.52
C LYS A 749 30.89 -12.63 0.62
N THR A 750 32.12 -12.20 0.90
CA THR A 750 32.98 -12.71 1.96
C THR A 750 32.94 -11.88 3.24
N ALA A 751 32.41 -10.68 3.22
CA ALA A 751 32.09 -9.82 4.37
C ALA A 751 30.58 -9.85 4.66
#